data_fb7793842b03cde70e8123222ede07af
#
_entry.id   fb7793842b03cde70e8123222ede07af
#
_cell.length_a   1.000
_cell.length_b   1.000
_cell.length_c   1.000
_cell.angle_alpha   90.00
_cell.angle_beta   90.00
_cell.angle_gamma   90.00
#
_symmetry.space_group_name_H-M   'P 1'
#
loop_
_entity.id
_entity.type
_entity.pdbx_description
1 polymer ?
#
loop_
_entity_poly.entity_id
_entity_poly.type
_entity_poly.pdbx_seq_one_letter_code
_entity_poly.pdbx_strand_id
1 'polypeptide(L)'
;MSTSRSRSWPITASVPAGQHRAAGSGDLSMAARPESLARRHVGRGGPLPAPPIEFVRRPDPVSRYHAAMTTTDTLHPRPQLTRSNWLSLDGTWEFAFDDEDQGRNDGWHDGRTLPRSIEVPFPYQSERSGIGTQEVHEIVWYARTFEVPGAWREQDLLVHFGAVDYSTEVWINGKLAGRNRGGHVPFSFNIAPFLVDGANRITLRVEDRQDMYQPRGKQSSSGKPVRIYYWCTTGIWQTVWLEPAPPVRIDSLRWLETEPDGRLSIEVHLHAPAAGWTVELDVLDETGERVAFAQAETRFATTRIDARIDAPQAWSPDNPYLYGLRVRLVADGRVLDEIGSYCGLRRFEAHGAQFHLNGQRTFLLMVLDQGYWPDTNLAAPSADALRVDAEWIKRLGFNAVRKHQKIEDERWLYWCDRLGILVWEEMPNTRSWSLEAEEALLSEWERAVERDAGHPCIVAWVPLVESFGFPALYRHPGQQAFIEKLVLRTRRLDPGRLVVDNDGWEHTDLTDVCSIHDYTQPGDKLAARYAEAQKTGIPPSKGWYKDKPLFLPGGQYRGQPVVLSEVGGFLSEPEGDDAPRDRLFDYYGSVRSGDELLARYRDLMETLGSLTFLAGACYTQFTDVEHEKNGLLTFDRQPKIDPEQVAALHRALLERYRNS
;
A
#
# COMPACT_ATOMS: atom_id res chain seq x y z
N MET A 1 9.65 -1.71 58.78
CA MET A 1 9.37 -2.99 59.49
C MET A 1 8.19 -3.64 58.79
N SER A 2 8.37 -4.64 58.08
CA SER A 2 7.69 -5.91 57.84
C SER A 2 8.12 -6.45 56.47
N THR A 3 8.74 -7.55 56.53
CA THR A 3 9.29 -8.44 55.52
C THR A 3 8.14 -9.22 54.88
N SER A 4 8.13 -9.37 53.56
CA SER A 4 7.39 -10.42 52.87
C SER A 4 8.29 -11.17 51.86
N ARG A 5 8.31 -12.45 52.05
CA ARG A 5 9.16 -13.45 51.40
C ARG A 5 8.71 -13.75 49.96
N SER A 6 9.66 -13.85 49.07
CA SER A 6 9.60 -14.48 47.77
C SER A 6 9.35 -15.99 47.87
N ARG A 7 8.46 -16.56 47.09
CA ARG A 7 8.37 -18.01 46.79
C ARG A 7 8.66 -18.24 45.31
N SER A 8 9.75 -18.90 45.04
CA SER A 8 10.12 -19.47 43.76
C SER A 8 9.50 -20.86 43.60
N TRP A 9 8.99 -21.16 42.40
CA TRP A 9 8.63 -22.51 41.97
C TRP A 9 9.53 -22.94 40.80
N PRO A 10 10.05 -24.21 40.81
CA PRO A 10 10.86 -24.72 39.71
C PRO A 10 9.96 -25.44 38.69
N ILE A 11 10.23 -25.26 37.41
CA ILE A 11 9.67 -26.06 36.32
C ILE A 11 10.84 -26.87 35.71
N THR A 12 10.82 -28.15 35.96
CA THR A 12 11.55 -29.15 35.19
C THR A 12 10.54 -30.02 34.43
N ALA A 13 10.64 -30.07 33.13
CA ALA A 13 10.05 -31.12 32.32
C ALA A 13 10.98 -31.45 31.15
N SER A 14 11.57 -32.64 31.26
CA SER A 14 12.41 -33.32 30.28
C SER A 14 11.53 -34.00 29.23
N VAL A 15 11.95 -33.92 27.95
CA VAL A 15 11.41 -34.71 26.84
C VAL A 15 12.50 -35.68 26.36
N PRO A 16 12.20 -36.98 26.15
CA PRO A 16 13.22 -37.98 25.79
C PRO A 16 13.53 -38.00 24.29
N ALA A 17 14.80 -38.18 23.97
CA ALA A 17 15.33 -38.44 22.65
C ALA A 17 15.00 -39.87 22.17
N GLY A 18 14.44 -40.00 20.97
CA GLY A 18 14.27 -41.23 20.24
C GLY A 18 15.30 -41.33 19.11
N GLN A 19 16.19 -42.30 19.26
CA GLN A 19 17.17 -42.72 18.24
C GLN A 19 16.48 -43.50 17.12
N HIS A 20 16.78 -43.20 15.84
CA HIS A 20 16.73 -44.20 14.78
C HIS A 20 17.98 -44.15 13.89
N ARG A 21 18.47 -45.39 13.67
CA ARG A 21 19.72 -45.78 13.06
C ARG A 21 19.79 -45.54 11.57
N ALA A 22 21.01 -45.32 11.11
CA ALA A 22 21.48 -45.34 9.74
C ALA A 22 21.58 -46.73 9.15
N ALA A 23 21.33 -46.85 7.84
CA ALA A 23 21.90 -47.81 6.90
C ALA A 23 21.60 -47.21 5.50
N GLY A 24 22.45 -47.19 4.52
CA GLY A 24 23.64 -47.88 4.15
C GLY A 24 23.92 -47.42 2.71
N SER A 25 25.19 -47.30 2.40
CA SER A 25 25.86 -46.85 1.17
C SER A 25 25.48 -47.62 -0.09
N GLY A 26 25.55 -46.91 -1.25
CA GLY A 26 25.57 -47.51 -2.57
C GLY A 26 26.08 -46.50 -3.61
N ASP A 27 27.40 -46.50 -3.82
CA ASP A 27 28.09 -45.88 -4.95
C ASP A 27 27.69 -46.53 -6.26
N LEU A 28 27.45 -45.70 -7.29
CA LEU A 28 27.79 -46.06 -8.68
C LEU A 28 27.95 -44.77 -9.53
N SER A 29 29.21 -44.52 -9.84
CA SER A 29 29.67 -43.59 -10.88
C SER A 29 29.36 -44.11 -12.26
N MET A 30 28.89 -43.25 -13.16
CA MET A 30 29.26 -43.31 -14.59
C MET A 30 29.12 -41.96 -15.25
N ALA A 31 30.22 -41.52 -15.82
CA ALA A 31 30.36 -40.33 -16.65
C ALA A 31 29.83 -40.59 -18.07
N ALA A 32 29.19 -39.61 -18.68
CA ALA A 32 29.11 -39.44 -20.12
C ALA A 32 29.05 -37.95 -20.50
N ARG A 33 29.90 -37.56 -21.42
CA ARG A 33 30.07 -36.22 -21.98
C ARG A 33 29.02 -35.94 -23.07
N PRO A 34 28.84 -34.68 -23.47
CA PRO A 34 27.68 -34.22 -24.22
C PRO A 34 27.92 -34.24 -25.74
N GLU A 35 26.89 -34.58 -26.48
CA GLU A 35 26.82 -34.27 -27.91
C GLU A 35 25.89 -33.07 -28.15
N SER A 36 26.43 -32.12 -28.89
CA SER A 36 25.78 -30.92 -29.38
C SER A 36 24.75 -31.24 -30.48
N LEU A 37 23.51 -30.86 -30.30
CA LEU A 37 22.51 -30.80 -31.37
C LEU A 37 21.89 -29.40 -31.42
N ALA A 38 22.29 -28.67 -32.46
CA ALA A 38 21.68 -27.42 -32.88
C ALA A 38 20.19 -27.65 -33.21
N ARG A 39 19.28 -27.08 -32.44
CA ARG A 39 17.85 -27.00 -32.81
C ARG A 39 17.55 -25.62 -33.38
N ARG A 40 17.08 -25.64 -34.63
CA ARG A 40 16.54 -24.50 -35.36
C ARG A 40 15.31 -23.95 -34.59
N HIS A 41 15.37 -22.66 -34.30
CA HIS A 41 14.18 -21.92 -33.82
C HIS A 41 13.16 -21.80 -34.93
N VAL A 42 12.05 -22.50 -34.79
CA VAL A 42 10.82 -22.20 -35.51
C VAL A 42 10.06 -21.19 -34.63
N GLY A 43 9.96 -19.96 -35.11
CA GLY A 43 9.21 -18.91 -34.45
C GLY A 43 7.73 -19.29 -34.35
N ARG A 44 7.26 -19.50 -33.13
CA ARG A 44 5.84 -19.45 -32.83
C ARG A 44 5.51 -17.99 -32.51
N GLY A 45 4.69 -17.39 -33.38
CA GLY A 45 4.09 -16.08 -33.10
C GLY A 45 3.29 -16.16 -31.81
N GLY A 46 3.76 -15.48 -30.77
CA GLY A 46 2.98 -15.20 -29.60
C GLY A 46 1.81 -14.26 -29.95
N PRO A 47 0.72 -14.25 -29.18
CA PRO A 47 -0.36 -13.30 -29.40
C PRO A 47 0.19 -11.87 -29.30
N LEU A 48 -0.25 -11.03 -30.24
CA LEU A 48 0.07 -9.61 -30.27
C LEU A 48 -0.36 -8.96 -28.93
N PRO A 49 0.40 -8.04 -28.35
CA PRO A 49 -0.02 -7.29 -27.19
C PRO A 49 -1.36 -6.60 -27.49
N ALA A 50 -2.28 -6.62 -26.52
CA ALA A 50 -3.57 -5.97 -26.64
C ALA A 50 -3.35 -4.48 -27.00
N PRO A 51 -4.20 -3.89 -27.88
CA PRO A 51 -4.03 -2.50 -28.24
C PRO A 51 -4.13 -1.61 -26.99
N PRO A 52 -3.36 -0.51 -26.95
CA PRO A 52 -3.41 0.43 -25.84
C PRO A 52 -4.85 0.93 -25.65
N ILE A 53 -5.30 0.99 -24.41
CA ILE A 53 -6.61 1.50 -24.03
C ILE A 53 -6.62 2.98 -24.35
N GLU A 54 -7.37 3.41 -25.37
CA GLU A 54 -7.67 4.82 -25.58
C GLU A 54 -8.69 5.28 -24.52
N PHE A 55 -8.21 5.60 -23.33
CA PHE A 55 -8.96 6.48 -22.44
C PHE A 55 -8.96 7.88 -23.04
N VAL A 56 -10.09 8.54 -23.05
CA VAL A 56 -10.19 9.97 -23.34
C VAL A 56 -9.22 10.66 -22.38
N ARG A 57 -8.05 11.05 -22.89
CA ARG A 57 -7.03 11.77 -22.12
C ARG A 57 -7.63 13.13 -21.75
N ARG A 58 -8.15 13.25 -20.53
CA ARG A 58 -8.37 14.57 -19.96
C ARG A 58 -7.00 15.19 -19.69
N PRO A 59 -6.76 16.44 -20.06
CA PRO A 59 -5.49 17.10 -19.79
C PRO A 59 -5.25 17.10 -18.28
N ASP A 60 -4.03 16.69 -17.87
CA ASP A 60 -3.62 16.67 -16.48
C ASP A 60 -3.46 18.11 -15.95
N PRO A 61 -4.25 18.56 -14.97
CA PRO A 61 -4.11 19.90 -14.41
C PRO A 61 -2.77 20.11 -13.71
N VAL A 62 -2.12 19.03 -13.25
CA VAL A 62 -0.79 19.07 -12.65
C VAL A 62 0.30 19.01 -13.72
N SER A 63 0.08 18.37 -14.89
CA SER A 63 1.09 18.20 -15.95
C SER A 63 1.46 19.50 -16.65
N ARG A 64 0.59 20.52 -16.68
CA ARG A 64 0.98 21.84 -17.21
C ARG A 64 1.96 22.59 -16.31
N TYR A 65 1.97 22.31 -15.01
CA TYR A 65 3.02 22.75 -14.11
C TYR A 65 4.36 22.05 -14.42
N HIS A 66 4.31 20.81 -14.93
CA HIS A 66 5.46 20.01 -15.35
C HIS A 66 5.83 20.19 -16.82
N ALA A 67 5.02 20.88 -17.64
CA ALA A 67 5.26 21.07 -19.09
C ALA A 67 6.49 21.94 -19.42
N ALA A 68 7.17 22.47 -18.41
CA ALA A 68 8.47 23.12 -18.58
C ALA A 68 9.67 22.16 -18.50
N MET A 69 9.43 20.87 -18.18
CA MET A 69 10.49 19.85 -18.10
C MET A 69 10.38 18.90 -19.30
N THR A 70 11.27 19.12 -20.23
CA THR A 70 11.51 18.27 -21.40
C THR A 70 11.91 16.86 -20.96
N THR A 71 11.24 15.89 -21.58
CA THR A 71 11.58 14.48 -21.76
C THR A 71 11.38 13.52 -20.59
N THR A 72 10.45 12.59 -20.84
CA THR A 72 10.22 11.27 -20.27
C THR A 72 9.72 11.19 -18.83
N ASP A 73 8.41 11.01 -18.72
CA ASP A 73 7.66 10.11 -17.82
C ASP A 73 8.14 9.95 -16.37
N THR A 74 8.43 11.01 -15.64
CA THR A 74 8.57 10.87 -14.19
C THR A 74 7.55 11.71 -13.46
N LEU A 75 6.40 11.10 -13.18
CA LEU A 75 5.49 11.62 -12.16
C LEU A 75 6.29 11.81 -10.87
N HIS A 76 6.17 12.99 -10.26
CA HIS A 76 6.85 13.30 -9.00
C HIS A 76 6.56 12.21 -7.96
N PRO A 77 7.54 11.70 -7.19
CA PRO A 77 7.33 10.63 -6.22
C PRO A 77 6.26 10.95 -5.16
N ARG A 78 6.00 12.24 -4.92
CA ARG A 78 5.01 12.75 -3.98
C ARG A 78 4.03 13.70 -4.70
N PRO A 79 3.00 13.19 -5.40
CA PRO A 79 2.14 14.00 -6.27
C PRO A 79 1.30 15.06 -5.55
N GLN A 80 0.99 14.87 -4.27
CA GLN A 80 0.22 15.82 -3.46
C GLN A 80 1.06 16.90 -2.77
N LEU A 81 2.38 16.90 -2.95
CA LEU A 81 3.25 17.98 -2.49
C LEU A 81 4.49 18.06 -3.39
N THR A 82 4.35 18.76 -4.50
CA THR A 82 5.39 18.84 -5.52
C THR A 82 6.12 20.18 -5.49
N ARG A 83 7.45 20.16 -5.64
CA ARG A 83 8.26 21.31 -6.03
C ARG A 83 8.83 21.11 -7.42
N SER A 84 9.04 22.19 -8.13
CA SER A 84 9.52 22.14 -9.53
C SER A 84 10.92 21.55 -9.68
N ASN A 85 11.75 21.66 -8.66
CA ASN A 85 13.13 21.20 -8.67
C ASN A 85 13.26 19.93 -7.80
N TRP A 86 13.67 18.85 -8.40
CA TRP A 86 14.04 17.61 -7.71
C TRP A 86 14.95 16.75 -8.60
N LEU A 87 15.67 15.82 -8.02
CA LEU A 87 16.60 14.94 -8.71
C LEU A 87 16.48 13.51 -8.16
N SER A 88 16.13 12.54 -9.00
CA SER A 88 16.13 11.14 -8.62
C SER A 88 17.54 10.64 -8.33
N LEU A 89 17.68 9.87 -7.26
CA LEU A 89 18.85 9.07 -6.94
C LEU A 89 18.62 7.58 -7.22
N ASP A 90 17.55 7.21 -7.90
CA ASP A 90 17.35 5.82 -8.36
C ASP A 90 18.40 5.42 -9.39
N GLY A 91 18.64 4.12 -9.53
CA GLY A 91 19.64 3.54 -10.42
C GLY A 91 20.74 2.82 -9.64
N THR A 92 21.94 2.76 -10.18
CA THR A 92 23.04 1.95 -9.62
C THR A 92 23.64 2.57 -8.36
N TRP A 93 23.68 1.80 -7.27
CA TRP A 93 24.37 2.11 -6.01
C TRP A 93 25.43 1.05 -5.73
N GLU A 94 26.46 1.40 -4.96
CA GLU A 94 27.33 0.44 -4.31
C GLU A 94 26.56 -0.29 -3.20
N PHE A 95 26.90 -1.57 -2.95
CA PHE A 95 26.17 -2.42 -2.00
C PHE A 95 27.07 -3.41 -1.28
N ALA A 96 26.70 -3.78 -0.05
CA ALA A 96 27.32 -4.86 0.70
C ALA A 96 26.33 -5.50 1.68
N PHE A 97 26.49 -6.81 1.91
CA PHE A 97 25.94 -7.52 3.07
C PHE A 97 26.87 -7.35 4.27
N ASP A 98 26.33 -7.34 5.49
CA ASP A 98 27.07 -7.16 6.73
C ASP A 98 26.55 -8.10 7.84
N ASP A 99 26.57 -9.40 7.57
CA ASP A 99 25.97 -10.42 8.42
C ASP A 99 26.58 -10.48 9.85
N GLU A 100 27.75 -9.89 10.06
CA GLU A 100 28.43 -9.83 11.35
C GLU A 100 28.31 -8.44 12.03
N ASP A 101 27.58 -7.49 11.43
CA ASP A 101 27.45 -6.10 11.90
C ASP A 101 28.80 -5.40 12.18
N GLN A 102 29.80 -5.64 11.32
CA GLN A 102 31.12 -5.05 11.45
C GLN A 102 31.23 -3.69 10.78
N GLY A 103 30.37 -3.37 9.82
CA GLY A 103 30.48 -2.18 8.97
C GLY A 103 30.55 -0.87 9.74
N ARG A 104 29.82 -0.75 10.88
CA ARG A 104 29.92 0.44 11.75
C ARG A 104 31.29 0.56 12.37
N ASN A 105 31.85 -0.52 12.93
CA ASN A 105 33.15 -0.54 13.59
C ASN A 105 34.29 -0.30 12.59
N ASP A 106 34.12 -0.85 11.37
CA ASP A 106 35.08 -0.71 10.27
C ASP A 106 34.96 0.61 9.50
N GLY A 107 34.03 1.50 9.92
CA GLY A 107 33.87 2.82 9.33
C GLY A 107 33.36 2.79 7.88
N TRP A 108 32.48 1.86 7.50
CA TRP A 108 31.98 1.77 6.12
C TRP A 108 31.20 3.01 5.69
N HIS A 109 30.69 3.80 6.64
CA HIS A 109 30.05 5.08 6.41
C HIS A 109 31.02 6.21 6.01
N ASP A 110 32.34 6.04 6.26
CA ASP A 110 33.37 7.05 6.02
C ASP A 110 34.18 6.78 4.74
N GLY A 111 33.47 6.79 3.59
CA GLY A 111 34.08 6.77 2.26
C GLY A 111 34.54 5.41 1.73
N ARG A 112 34.28 4.32 2.41
CA ARG A 112 34.63 2.96 1.92
C ARG A 112 33.83 2.64 0.65
N THR A 113 34.51 2.12 -0.38
CA THR A 113 33.85 1.53 -1.55
C THR A 113 33.27 0.16 -1.20
N LEU A 114 31.99 -0.06 -1.47
CA LEU A 114 31.33 -1.34 -1.21
C LEU A 114 31.55 -2.31 -2.39
N PRO A 115 31.63 -3.63 -2.13
CA PRO A 115 32.16 -4.60 -3.11
C PRO A 115 31.18 -5.00 -4.22
N ARG A 116 29.89 -4.68 -4.09
CA ARG A 116 28.82 -5.03 -5.04
C ARG A 116 28.14 -3.78 -5.59
N SER A 117 27.31 -3.96 -6.61
CA SER A 117 26.35 -2.97 -7.07
C SER A 117 24.92 -3.50 -6.92
N ILE A 118 23.98 -2.57 -6.76
CA ILE A 118 22.54 -2.84 -6.68
C ILE A 118 21.78 -1.76 -7.45
N GLU A 119 20.69 -2.15 -8.13
CA GLU A 119 19.78 -1.21 -8.76
C GLU A 119 18.68 -0.78 -7.78
N VAL A 120 18.69 0.47 -7.34
CA VAL A 120 17.67 1.11 -6.50
C VAL A 120 16.54 1.61 -7.40
N PRO A 121 15.26 1.42 -7.02
CA PRO A 121 14.76 1.05 -5.69
C PRO A 121 14.44 -0.44 -5.51
N PHE A 122 15.16 -1.35 -6.13
CA PHE A 122 14.82 -2.77 -6.03
C PHE A 122 15.51 -3.45 -4.85
N PRO A 123 14.75 -4.17 -3.97
CA PRO A 123 15.35 -4.90 -2.86
C PRO A 123 16.27 -6.02 -3.35
N TYR A 124 17.32 -6.34 -2.61
CA TYR A 124 18.35 -7.29 -3.05
C TYR A 124 17.79 -8.69 -3.35
N GLN A 125 16.61 -9.04 -2.79
CA GLN A 125 15.94 -10.31 -3.04
C GLN A 125 15.32 -10.39 -4.45
N SER A 126 15.09 -9.25 -5.09
CA SER A 126 14.48 -9.19 -6.42
C SER A 126 15.50 -9.36 -7.54
N GLU A 127 15.07 -9.93 -8.68
CA GLU A 127 15.95 -10.12 -9.84
C GLU A 127 16.42 -8.78 -10.41
N ARG A 128 15.53 -7.77 -10.46
CA ARG A 128 15.87 -6.46 -11.04
C ARG A 128 16.85 -5.64 -10.21
N SER A 129 17.10 -6.03 -8.97
CA SER A 129 18.18 -5.43 -8.18
C SER A 129 19.58 -5.72 -8.76
N GLY A 130 19.71 -6.75 -9.61
CA GLY A 130 20.98 -7.26 -10.12
C GLY A 130 21.68 -8.23 -9.14
N ILE A 131 21.09 -8.50 -7.98
CA ILE A 131 21.61 -9.45 -6.97
C ILE A 131 20.76 -10.72 -6.96
N GLY A 132 19.44 -10.63 -6.71
CA GLY A 132 18.49 -11.73 -6.82
C GLY A 132 18.73 -12.88 -5.86
N THR A 133 19.39 -12.67 -4.70
CA THR A 133 19.62 -13.73 -3.72
C THR A 133 18.41 -13.93 -2.83
N GLN A 134 18.12 -15.19 -2.53
CA GLN A 134 17.05 -15.61 -1.62
C GLN A 134 17.56 -15.93 -0.19
N GLU A 135 18.84 -15.75 0.04
CA GLU A 135 19.43 -15.85 1.37
C GLU A 135 19.01 -14.62 2.19
N VAL A 136 18.75 -14.84 3.47
CA VAL A 136 18.38 -13.75 4.38
C VAL A 136 19.64 -13.09 4.90
N HIS A 137 19.78 -11.80 4.64
CA HIS A 137 20.82 -10.93 5.17
C HIS A 137 20.14 -9.80 5.95
N GLU A 138 20.29 -9.83 7.28
CA GLU A 138 19.59 -8.90 8.17
C GLU A 138 20.14 -7.46 8.08
N ILE A 139 21.41 -7.30 7.69
CA ILE A 139 22.07 -6.00 7.62
C ILE A 139 22.68 -5.80 6.25
N VAL A 140 22.31 -4.69 5.62
CA VAL A 140 22.80 -4.29 4.31
C VAL A 140 23.26 -2.85 4.29
N TRP A 141 24.25 -2.57 3.43
CA TRP A 141 24.79 -1.24 3.23
C TRP A 141 24.65 -0.81 1.78
N TYR A 142 24.30 0.46 1.62
CA TYR A 142 24.23 1.15 0.33
C TYR A 142 25.15 2.35 0.33
N ALA A 143 25.73 2.67 -0.81
CA ALA A 143 26.43 3.95 -0.96
C ALA A 143 26.33 4.47 -2.39
N ARG A 144 26.28 5.81 -2.54
CA ARG A 144 26.24 6.46 -3.84
C ARG A 144 26.94 7.80 -3.79
N THR A 145 27.67 8.13 -4.84
CA THR A 145 28.18 9.48 -5.05
C THR A 145 27.20 10.29 -5.88
N PHE A 146 26.98 11.55 -5.50
CA PHE A 146 26.08 12.47 -6.19
C PHE A 146 26.65 13.89 -6.21
N GLU A 147 26.22 14.70 -7.16
CA GLU A 147 26.56 16.11 -7.26
C GLU A 147 25.31 16.96 -7.02
N VAL A 148 25.52 18.10 -6.35
CA VAL A 148 24.43 19.05 -6.06
C VAL A 148 24.52 20.18 -7.10
N PRO A 149 23.44 20.46 -7.85
CA PRO A 149 23.40 21.60 -8.76
C PRO A 149 23.77 22.91 -8.04
N GLY A 150 24.60 23.73 -8.68
CA GLY A 150 25.12 24.96 -8.04
C GLY A 150 24.02 25.90 -7.53
N ALA A 151 22.87 25.96 -8.23
CA ALA A 151 21.72 26.78 -7.84
C ALA A 151 21.03 26.30 -6.55
N TRP A 152 21.30 25.10 -6.05
CA TRP A 152 20.68 24.52 -4.85
C TRP A 152 21.51 24.71 -3.57
N ARG A 153 22.77 25.18 -3.70
CA ARG A 153 23.73 25.20 -2.59
C ARG A 153 23.43 26.20 -1.48
N GLU A 154 22.62 27.21 -1.76
CA GLU A 154 22.22 28.24 -0.78
C GLU A 154 20.87 27.93 -0.11
N GLN A 155 20.31 26.75 -0.38
CA GLN A 155 19.04 26.29 0.17
C GLN A 155 19.24 25.09 1.11
N ASP A 156 18.24 24.76 1.91
CA ASP A 156 18.16 23.41 2.47
C ASP A 156 18.11 22.41 1.32
N LEU A 157 18.71 21.25 1.49
CA LEU A 157 18.65 20.15 0.56
C LEU A 157 18.11 18.94 1.29
N LEU A 158 16.90 18.51 0.90
CA LEU A 158 16.25 17.36 1.50
C LEU A 158 16.61 16.11 0.66
N VAL A 159 17.07 15.07 1.33
CA VAL A 159 17.05 13.72 0.75
C VAL A 159 15.80 13.01 1.25
N HIS A 160 15.02 12.49 0.31
CA HIS A 160 13.79 11.77 0.58
C HIS A 160 13.96 10.30 0.22
N PHE A 161 13.33 9.44 1.01
CA PHE A 161 13.18 8.02 0.78
C PHE A 161 11.69 7.69 0.78
N GLY A 162 11.17 7.11 -0.29
CA GLY A 162 9.77 6.70 -0.36
C GLY A 162 9.46 5.57 0.63
N ALA A 163 10.33 4.56 0.69
CA ALA A 163 10.28 3.51 1.72
C ALA A 163 11.61 2.74 1.79
N VAL A 164 12.00 2.36 2.99
CA VAL A 164 13.19 1.51 3.28
C VAL A 164 12.86 0.55 4.41
N ASP A 165 12.85 -0.74 4.17
CA ASP A 165 12.55 -1.77 5.17
C ASP A 165 13.83 -2.27 5.85
N TYR A 166 14.09 -2.11 7.14
CA TYR A 166 13.17 -1.61 8.16
C TYR A 166 13.79 -0.46 8.99
N SER A 167 14.95 -0.66 9.62
CA SER A 167 15.65 0.35 10.44
C SER A 167 16.82 0.93 9.67
N THR A 168 16.81 2.23 9.45
CA THR A 168 17.75 2.91 8.54
C THR A 168 18.58 3.95 9.28
N GLU A 169 19.87 3.97 9.01
CA GLU A 169 20.78 5.07 9.34
C GLU A 169 21.35 5.66 8.05
N VAL A 170 21.41 6.99 7.96
CA VAL A 170 21.86 7.71 6.77
C VAL A 170 23.03 8.62 7.13
N TRP A 171 24.13 8.49 6.39
CA TRP A 171 25.30 9.38 6.50
C TRP A 171 25.52 10.14 5.20
N ILE A 172 25.98 11.37 5.34
CA ILE A 172 26.46 12.20 4.23
C ILE A 172 27.92 12.57 4.53
N ASN A 173 28.82 12.19 3.62
CA ASN A 173 30.25 12.43 3.77
C ASN A 173 30.80 11.97 5.13
N GLY A 174 30.41 10.77 5.58
CA GLY A 174 30.79 10.17 6.84
C GLY A 174 30.07 10.71 8.10
N LYS A 175 29.24 11.75 7.97
CA LYS A 175 28.50 12.34 9.09
C LYS A 175 27.06 11.85 9.12
N LEU A 176 26.58 11.41 10.29
CA LEU A 176 25.21 10.92 10.46
C LEU A 176 24.21 12.07 10.23
N ALA A 177 23.38 11.92 9.20
CA ALA A 177 22.30 12.84 8.87
C ALA A 177 21.02 12.52 9.65
N GLY A 178 20.71 11.22 9.85
CA GLY A 178 19.52 10.83 10.60
C GLY A 178 19.29 9.32 10.66
N ARG A 179 18.19 8.96 11.33
CA ARG A 179 17.71 7.58 11.51
C ARG A 179 16.22 7.50 11.26
N ASN A 180 15.76 6.40 10.70
CA ASN A 180 14.36 6.07 10.58
C ASN A 180 14.09 4.64 11.05
N ARG A 181 12.90 4.39 11.57
CA ARG A 181 12.37 3.05 11.82
C ARG A 181 10.97 2.97 11.21
N GLY A 182 10.71 1.90 10.47
CA GLY A 182 9.49 1.67 9.72
C GLY A 182 9.77 1.42 8.25
N GLY A 183 9.10 0.42 7.67
CA GLY A 183 9.38 -0.12 6.34
C GLY A 183 8.49 0.40 5.23
N HIS A 184 7.37 1.05 5.54
CA HIS A 184 6.29 1.27 4.57
C HIS A 184 5.94 2.74 4.30
N VAL A 185 6.54 3.68 5.01
CA VAL A 185 6.21 5.11 4.92
C VAL A 185 7.46 5.97 4.67
N PRO A 186 7.33 7.10 3.96
CA PRO A 186 8.46 7.94 3.59
C PRO A 186 9.10 8.64 4.79
N PHE A 187 10.36 9.02 4.61
CA PHE A 187 11.08 9.89 5.52
C PHE A 187 12.10 10.75 4.77
N SER A 188 12.54 11.85 5.38
CA SER A 188 13.51 12.75 4.78
C SER A 188 14.44 13.37 5.80
N PHE A 189 15.63 13.82 5.35
CA PHE A 189 16.58 14.55 6.14
C PHE A 189 17.11 15.76 5.39
N ASN A 190 17.30 16.89 6.08
CA ASN A 190 18.06 18.02 5.53
C ASN A 190 19.56 17.70 5.55
N ILE A 191 20.15 17.56 4.39
CA ILE A 191 21.56 17.19 4.22
C ILE A 191 22.48 18.40 3.94
N ALA A 192 21.94 19.59 3.74
CA ALA A 192 22.73 20.79 3.47
C ALA A 192 23.91 21.03 4.44
N PRO A 193 23.76 20.79 5.77
CA PRO A 193 24.87 21.00 6.73
C PRO A 193 26.05 20.05 6.57
N PHE A 194 25.88 18.97 5.80
CA PHE A 194 26.90 17.93 5.64
C PHE A 194 27.57 17.95 4.26
N LEU A 195 27.12 18.83 3.35
CA LEU A 195 27.63 18.90 1.99
C LEU A 195 29.05 19.47 1.95
N VAL A 196 29.81 19.04 0.93
CA VAL A 196 31.11 19.58 0.55
C VAL A 196 31.09 20.06 -0.91
N ASP A 197 32.10 20.79 -1.31
CA ASP A 197 32.27 21.20 -2.71
C ASP A 197 32.59 19.99 -3.61
N GLY A 198 31.96 19.94 -4.78
CA GLY A 198 32.09 18.82 -5.73
C GLY A 198 31.20 17.64 -5.38
N ALA A 199 31.74 16.44 -5.51
CA ALA A 199 31.03 15.19 -5.29
C ALA A 199 30.77 14.93 -3.81
N ASN A 200 29.55 14.54 -3.49
CA ASN A 200 29.11 14.16 -2.15
C ASN A 200 28.77 12.67 -2.12
N ARG A 201 28.92 12.04 -0.97
CA ARG A 201 28.61 10.62 -0.80
C ARG A 201 27.51 10.45 0.24
N ILE A 202 26.46 9.74 -0.15
CA ILE A 202 25.43 9.20 0.74
C ILE A 202 25.74 7.75 1.04
N THR A 203 25.62 7.36 2.30
CA THR A 203 25.78 5.96 2.74
C THR A 203 24.63 5.63 3.67
N LEU A 204 24.04 4.43 3.48
CA LEU A 204 22.99 3.89 4.33
C LEU A 204 23.43 2.57 4.95
N ARG A 205 23.07 2.35 6.20
CA ARG A 205 22.97 1.03 6.84
C ARG A 205 21.49 0.75 7.06
N VAL A 206 21.03 -0.40 6.63
CA VAL A 206 19.67 -0.86 6.85
C VAL A 206 19.71 -2.18 7.59
N GLU A 207 18.90 -2.29 8.63
CA GLU A 207 18.75 -3.49 9.43
C GLU A 207 17.29 -3.95 9.40
N ASP A 208 17.06 -5.16 8.88
CA ASP A 208 15.78 -5.85 8.86
C ASP A 208 15.98 -7.28 9.41
N ARG A 209 15.66 -7.47 10.67
CA ARG A 209 15.82 -8.74 11.38
C ARG A 209 14.80 -9.80 11.02
N GLN A 210 13.92 -9.54 10.07
CA GLN A 210 12.80 -10.42 9.76
C GLN A 210 11.92 -10.70 10.99
N ASP A 211 11.83 -9.70 11.91
CA ASP A 211 11.18 -9.85 13.21
C ASP A 211 9.65 -9.97 13.08
N MET A 212 9.06 -10.81 13.90
CA MET A 212 7.60 -11.01 13.95
C MET A 212 6.84 -9.82 14.55
N TYR A 213 7.53 -8.88 15.20
CA TYR A 213 6.98 -7.68 15.83
C TYR A 213 7.01 -6.45 14.90
N GLN A 214 7.67 -6.55 13.75
CA GLN A 214 7.63 -5.51 12.72
C GLN A 214 6.33 -5.60 11.91
N PRO A 215 5.75 -4.48 11.43
CA PRO A 215 4.75 -4.47 10.38
C PRO A 215 5.34 -5.04 9.08
N ARG A 216 4.93 -6.23 8.71
CA ARG A 216 5.49 -6.97 7.57
C ARG A 216 4.46 -7.29 6.49
N GLY A 217 3.17 -7.15 6.82
CA GLY A 217 2.11 -7.51 5.90
C GLY A 217 2.24 -8.95 5.40
N LYS A 218 2.26 -9.17 4.11
CA LYS A 218 2.32 -10.51 3.49
C LYS A 218 3.74 -11.04 3.28
N GLN A 219 4.78 -10.36 3.75
CA GLN A 219 6.14 -10.87 3.69
C GLN A 219 6.31 -12.13 4.56
N SER A 220 6.96 -13.17 4.04
CA SER A 220 7.21 -14.41 4.76
C SER A 220 8.16 -14.19 5.94
N SER A 221 7.93 -14.90 7.05
CA SER A 221 8.87 -14.94 8.17
C SER A 221 9.95 -16.02 8.02
N SER A 222 9.90 -16.82 6.96
CA SER A 222 10.86 -17.91 6.69
C SER A 222 11.90 -17.57 5.62
N GLY A 223 11.88 -16.33 5.09
CA GLY A 223 12.73 -15.91 3.98
C GLY A 223 12.36 -16.52 2.63
N LYS A 224 11.28 -17.31 2.54
CA LYS A 224 10.80 -17.95 1.30
C LYS A 224 9.29 -17.85 1.19
N PRO A 225 8.73 -17.74 -0.03
CA PRO A 225 7.30 -17.80 -0.22
C PRO A 225 6.70 -19.10 0.31
N VAL A 226 5.60 -18.98 1.04
CA VAL A 226 4.86 -20.11 1.60
C VAL A 226 3.37 -19.78 1.63
N ARG A 227 2.57 -20.49 0.85
CA ARG A 227 1.11 -20.31 0.80
C ARG A 227 0.71 -18.87 0.48
N ILE A 228 0.18 -18.12 1.46
CA ILE A 228 -0.29 -16.73 1.34
C ILE A 228 0.78 -15.70 1.74
N TYR A 229 2.03 -16.11 1.91
CA TYR A 229 3.16 -15.25 2.27
C TYR A 229 4.20 -15.27 1.15
N TYR A 230 4.74 -14.10 0.83
CA TYR A 230 5.56 -13.85 -0.34
C TYR A 230 7.01 -13.55 0.02
N TRP A 231 7.85 -13.24 -0.97
CA TRP A 231 9.24 -12.87 -0.74
C TRP A 231 9.37 -11.71 0.25
N CYS A 232 10.40 -11.78 1.07
CA CYS A 232 10.79 -10.70 1.96
C CYS A 232 11.36 -9.54 1.15
N THR A 233 11.30 -8.36 1.74
CA THR A 233 11.87 -7.13 1.21
C THR A 233 12.74 -6.53 2.28
N THR A 234 14.02 -6.27 1.99
CA THR A 234 14.97 -5.63 2.91
C THR A 234 15.65 -4.49 2.18
N GLY A 235 15.71 -3.33 2.81
CA GLY A 235 16.35 -2.15 2.24
C GLY A 235 15.44 -1.25 1.44
N ILE A 236 16.01 -0.48 0.52
CA ILE A 236 15.30 0.50 -0.30
C ILE A 236 14.37 -0.23 -1.28
N TRP A 237 13.06 0.12 -1.28
CA TRP A 237 12.09 -0.46 -2.20
C TRP A 237 11.14 0.57 -2.85
N GLN A 238 11.31 1.87 -2.55
CA GLN A 238 10.69 2.98 -3.26
C GLN A 238 11.75 4.06 -3.58
N THR A 239 11.42 4.94 -4.52
CA THR A 239 12.28 6.01 -5.04
C THR A 239 13.03 6.78 -3.95
N VAL A 240 14.30 7.12 -4.23
CA VAL A 240 15.13 8.05 -3.47
C VAL A 240 15.36 9.30 -4.30
N TRP A 241 15.16 10.50 -3.72
CA TRP A 241 15.35 11.75 -4.46
C TRP A 241 15.87 12.90 -3.59
N LEU A 242 16.45 13.89 -4.25
CA LEU A 242 16.86 15.16 -3.66
C LEU A 242 15.86 16.26 -4.03
N GLU A 243 15.57 17.16 -3.09
CA GLU A 243 14.70 18.31 -3.29
C GLU A 243 15.29 19.53 -2.59
N PRO A 244 15.64 20.64 -3.32
CA PRO A 244 16.00 21.89 -2.69
C PRO A 244 14.75 22.56 -2.14
N ALA A 245 14.86 23.13 -0.96
CA ALA A 245 13.75 23.83 -0.32
C ALA A 245 14.25 25.02 0.49
N PRO A 246 13.49 26.11 0.62
CA PRO A 246 13.87 27.21 1.48
C PRO A 246 13.89 26.78 2.95
N PRO A 247 14.70 27.47 3.83
CA PRO A 247 14.76 27.14 5.24
C PRO A 247 13.40 27.27 5.97
N VAL A 248 12.58 28.22 5.56
CA VAL A 248 11.17 28.29 5.96
C VAL A 248 10.32 27.93 4.76
N ARG A 249 9.62 26.81 4.87
CA ARG A 249 8.91 26.19 3.76
C ARG A 249 7.60 25.57 4.19
N ILE A 250 6.76 25.27 3.22
CA ILE A 250 5.59 24.43 3.38
C ILE A 250 6.08 22.99 3.51
N ASP A 251 5.81 22.36 4.65
CA ASP A 251 6.31 21.03 4.98
C ASP A 251 5.26 19.93 4.67
N SER A 252 4.00 20.21 4.99
CA SER A 252 2.87 19.32 4.67
C SER A 252 1.55 20.08 4.58
N LEU A 253 0.54 19.40 3.99
CA LEU A 253 -0.85 19.83 3.96
C LEU A 253 -1.69 18.83 4.74
N ARG A 254 -2.58 19.32 5.60
CA ARG A 254 -3.60 18.51 6.26
C ARG A 254 -4.98 18.92 5.76
N TRP A 255 -5.72 17.93 5.27
CA TRP A 255 -7.03 18.13 4.69
C TRP A 255 -8.11 18.13 5.79
N LEU A 256 -8.94 19.18 5.82
CA LEU A 256 -10.02 19.32 6.81
C LEU A 256 -11.38 19.14 6.15
N GLU A 257 -11.60 19.77 5.01
CA GLU A 257 -12.84 19.68 4.23
C GLU A 257 -12.54 19.64 2.74
N THR A 258 -13.19 18.74 2.01
CA THR A 258 -13.16 18.63 0.54
C THR A 258 -14.58 18.27 0.07
N GLU A 259 -15.51 19.18 0.33
CA GLU A 259 -16.93 18.90 0.21
C GLU A 259 -17.46 19.06 -1.23
N PRO A 260 -18.43 18.23 -1.67
CA PRO A 260 -18.99 18.32 -3.02
C PRO A 260 -19.74 19.63 -3.30
N ASP A 261 -20.06 20.40 -2.28
CA ASP A 261 -20.68 21.73 -2.39
C ASP A 261 -19.68 22.88 -2.62
N GLY A 262 -18.38 22.55 -2.84
CA GLY A 262 -17.33 23.51 -3.15
C GLY A 262 -16.55 24.04 -1.96
N ARG A 263 -16.81 23.58 -0.74
CA ARG A 263 -16.01 23.96 0.43
C ARG A 263 -14.70 23.17 0.45
N LEU A 264 -13.60 23.92 0.52
CA LEU A 264 -12.25 23.39 0.65
C LEU A 264 -11.59 24.05 1.85
N SER A 265 -11.09 23.25 2.78
CA SER A 265 -10.35 23.71 3.95
C SER A 265 -9.11 22.86 4.17
N ILE A 266 -7.96 23.49 4.28
CA ILE A 266 -6.67 22.82 4.54
C ILE A 266 -5.90 23.53 5.65
N GLU A 267 -5.13 22.78 6.41
CA GLU A 267 -4.05 23.31 7.26
C GLU A 267 -2.73 23.18 6.52
N VAL A 268 -2.04 24.30 6.39
CA VAL A 268 -0.69 24.38 5.83
C VAL A 268 0.30 24.36 7.00
N HIS A 269 1.13 23.33 7.07
CA HIS A 269 2.17 23.17 8.07
C HIS A 269 3.50 23.68 7.51
N LEU A 270 4.13 24.59 8.25
CA LEU A 270 5.42 25.14 7.90
C LEU A 270 6.53 24.45 8.71
N HIS A 271 7.68 24.23 8.09
CA HIS A 271 8.85 23.64 8.75
C HIS A 271 9.32 24.46 9.97
N ALA A 272 9.15 25.77 9.92
CA ALA A 272 9.46 26.66 11.01
C ALA A 272 8.37 27.74 11.18
N PRO A 273 8.16 28.28 12.39
CA PRO A 273 7.22 29.38 12.60
C PRO A 273 7.55 30.61 11.75
N ALA A 274 6.53 31.19 11.13
CA ALA A 274 6.64 32.38 10.28
C ALA A 274 5.49 33.32 10.60
N ALA A 275 5.70 34.25 11.52
CA ALA A 275 4.66 35.23 11.87
C ALA A 275 4.67 36.44 10.92
N GLY A 276 3.47 36.92 10.51
CA GLY A 276 3.31 38.08 9.65
C GLY A 276 3.55 37.82 8.15
N TRP A 277 3.67 36.54 7.75
CA TRP A 277 3.71 36.14 6.34
C TRP A 277 2.30 35.75 5.88
N THR A 278 2.16 35.44 4.62
CA THR A 278 0.87 35.05 4.05
C THR A 278 1.00 33.70 3.37
N VAL A 279 0.07 32.81 3.65
CA VAL A 279 -0.20 31.62 2.81
C VAL A 279 -1.24 32.04 1.79
N GLU A 280 -0.97 31.81 0.51
CA GLU A 280 -1.89 31.99 -0.60
C GLU A 280 -2.24 30.61 -1.19
N LEU A 281 -3.51 30.44 -1.56
CA LEU A 281 -4.04 29.23 -2.22
C LEU A 281 -4.75 29.65 -3.51
N ASP A 282 -4.21 29.22 -4.66
CA ASP A 282 -4.95 29.19 -5.92
C ASP A 282 -5.58 27.80 -6.09
N VAL A 283 -6.85 27.74 -6.44
CA VAL A 283 -7.54 26.53 -6.88
C VAL A 283 -7.74 26.64 -8.40
N LEU A 284 -7.26 25.63 -9.11
CA LEU A 284 -7.22 25.61 -10.56
C LEU A 284 -8.14 24.51 -11.10
N ASP A 285 -8.84 24.77 -12.19
CA ASP A 285 -9.58 23.75 -12.91
C ASP A 285 -8.65 22.88 -13.80
N GLU A 286 -9.23 21.92 -14.54
CA GLU A 286 -8.47 21.04 -15.43
C GLU A 286 -7.82 21.77 -16.62
N THR A 287 -8.21 23.00 -16.91
CA THR A 287 -7.58 23.85 -17.95
C THR A 287 -6.41 24.65 -17.39
N GLY A 288 -6.25 24.68 -16.06
CA GLY A 288 -5.28 25.50 -15.34
C GLY A 288 -5.76 26.92 -15.05
N GLU A 289 -7.04 27.21 -15.28
CA GLU A 289 -7.64 28.49 -14.91
C GLU A 289 -7.97 28.53 -13.43
N ARG A 290 -7.75 29.68 -12.79
CA ARG A 290 -8.03 29.87 -11.37
C ARG A 290 -9.52 30.05 -11.13
N VAL A 291 -10.14 29.06 -10.45
CA VAL A 291 -11.57 29.04 -10.10
C VAL A 291 -11.86 29.52 -8.67
N ALA A 292 -10.83 29.52 -7.80
CA ALA A 292 -10.93 30.13 -6.48
C ALA A 292 -9.56 30.63 -6.01
N PHE A 293 -9.60 31.59 -5.08
CA PHE A 293 -8.41 32.12 -4.40
C PHE A 293 -8.71 32.35 -2.93
N ALA A 294 -7.77 32.01 -2.07
CA ALA A 294 -7.82 32.33 -0.66
C ALA A 294 -6.42 32.75 -0.16
N GLN A 295 -6.40 33.49 0.95
CA GLN A 295 -5.16 33.84 1.64
C GLN A 295 -5.38 33.90 3.15
N ALA A 296 -4.34 33.58 3.91
CA ALA A 296 -4.37 33.63 5.37
C ALA A 296 -3.01 34.10 5.93
N GLU A 297 -3.04 34.97 6.93
CA GLU A 297 -1.83 35.41 7.62
C GLU A 297 -1.30 34.29 8.55
N THR A 298 0.01 34.04 8.49
CA THR A 298 0.67 33.09 9.36
C THR A 298 0.95 33.70 10.72
N ARG A 299 0.68 32.96 11.78
CA ARG A 299 0.99 33.34 13.17
C ARG A 299 1.88 32.31 13.87
N PHE A 300 1.77 31.07 13.45
CA PHE A 300 2.45 29.90 13.99
C PHE A 300 2.99 29.05 12.84
N ALA A 301 3.50 27.88 13.17
CA ALA A 301 3.91 26.89 12.16
C ALA A 301 2.73 26.24 11.42
N THR A 302 1.50 26.43 11.87
CA THR A 302 0.28 25.90 11.23
C THR A 302 -0.66 27.05 10.90
N THR A 303 -1.17 27.07 9.66
CA THR A 303 -2.12 28.09 9.18
C THR A 303 -3.28 27.40 8.47
N ARG A 304 -4.49 27.63 8.94
CA ARG A 304 -5.71 27.18 8.24
C ARG A 304 -6.06 28.16 7.14
N ILE A 305 -6.42 27.61 5.96
CA ILE A 305 -6.89 28.37 4.83
C ILE A 305 -8.17 27.74 4.29
N ASP A 306 -9.19 28.55 4.08
CA ASP A 306 -10.51 28.14 3.62
C ASP A 306 -10.79 28.77 2.25
N ALA A 307 -11.20 27.96 1.27
CA ALA A 307 -11.60 28.40 -0.06
C ALA A 307 -13.01 27.89 -0.39
N ARG A 308 -13.66 28.58 -1.32
CA ARG A 308 -14.93 28.14 -1.88
C ARG A 308 -14.88 28.19 -3.40
N ILE A 309 -15.28 27.07 -4.00
CA ILE A 309 -15.37 26.94 -5.46
C ILE A 309 -16.82 27.15 -5.86
N ASP A 310 -17.07 28.11 -6.75
CA ASP A 310 -18.36 28.32 -7.33
C ASP A 310 -18.63 27.31 -8.45
N ALA A 311 -19.84 26.74 -8.52
CA ALA A 311 -20.21 25.65 -9.44
C ALA A 311 -19.24 24.43 -9.44
N PRO A 312 -19.07 23.79 -8.28
CA PRO A 312 -18.07 22.74 -8.11
C PRO A 312 -18.39 21.49 -8.91
N GLN A 313 -17.34 20.81 -9.37
CA GLN A 313 -17.40 19.46 -9.94
C GLN A 313 -17.05 18.45 -8.84
N ALA A 314 -18.00 17.58 -8.50
CA ALA A 314 -17.76 16.54 -7.50
C ALA A 314 -16.96 15.38 -8.11
N TRP A 315 -16.01 14.89 -7.35
CA TRP A 315 -15.24 13.69 -7.70
C TRP A 315 -16.07 12.42 -7.46
N SER A 316 -16.02 11.49 -8.42
CA SER A 316 -16.62 10.16 -8.29
C SER A 316 -15.95 9.18 -9.27
N PRO A 317 -16.18 7.85 -9.17
CA PRO A 317 -15.72 6.87 -10.16
C PRO A 317 -16.15 7.17 -11.61
N ASP A 318 -17.30 7.79 -11.80
CA ASP A 318 -17.82 8.14 -13.11
C ASP A 318 -17.38 9.55 -13.57
N ASN A 319 -16.94 10.40 -12.64
CA ASN A 319 -16.41 11.76 -12.90
C ASN A 319 -15.22 12.06 -11.96
N PRO A 320 -14.02 11.50 -12.24
CA PRO A 320 -12.84 11.65 -11.37
C PRO A 320 -12.19 13.03 -11.55
N TYR A 321 -12.97 14.10 -11.32
CA TYR A 321 -12.53 15.47 -11.50
C TYR A 321 -11.59 15.91 -10.36
N LEU A 322 -10.39 16.38 -10.73
CA LEU A 322 -9.41 16.89 -9.78
C LEU A 322 -9.13 18.37 -10.03
N TYR A 323 -9.17 19.15 -8.96
CA TYR A 323 -8.70 20.53 -8.94
C TYR A 323 -7.21 20.56 -8.65
N GLY A 324 -6.43 21.33 -9.45
CA GLY A 324 -5.06 21.66 -9.13
C GLY A 324 -4.99 22.69 -7.99
N LEU A 325 -4.03 22.55 -7.10
CA LEU A 325 -3.76 23.49 -6.03
C LEU A 325 -2.35 24.05 -6.17
N ARG A 326 -2.22 25.36 -6.03
CA ARG A 326 -0.96 26.05 -5.89
C ARG A 326 -0.93 26.75 -4.55
N VAL A 327 -0.07 26.31 -3.66
CA VAL A 327 0.08 26.89 -2.32
C VAL A 327 1.40 27.65 -2.24
N ARG A 328 1.34 28.92 -1.88
CA ARG A 328 2.53 29.79 -1.77
C ARG A 328 2.67 30.34 -0.38
N LEU A 329 3.91 30.43 0.07
CA LEU A 329 4.31 31.18 1.25
C LEU A 329 4.92 32.52 0.80
N VAL A 330 4.31 33.62 1.21
CA VAL A 330 4.64 34.96 0.73
C VAL A 330 5.05 35.87 1.92
N ALA A 331 6.16 36.57 1.77
CA ALA A 331 6.59 37.60 2.70
C ALA A 331 7.04 38.86 1.92
N ASP A 332 6.62 40.04 2.38
CA ASP A 332 6.96 41.33 1.74
C ASP A 332 6.69 41.36 0.22
N GLY A 333 5.60 40.70 -0.22
CA GLY A 333 5.22 40.59 -1.62
C GLY A 333 6.12 39.66 -2.47
N ARG A 334 6.99 38.88 -1.85
CA ARG A 334 7.87 37.88 -2.51
C ARG A 334 7.42 36.47 -2.16
N VAL A 335 7.33 35.61 -3.17
CA VAL A 335 7.12 34.18 -2.96
C VAL A 335 8.41 33.57 -2.42
N LEU A 336 8.35 32.97 -1.24
CA LEU A 336 9.46 32.30 -0.57
C LEU A 336 9.48 30.81 -0.85
N ASP A 337 8.30 30.18 -0.88
CA ASP A 337 8.11 28.78 -1.23
C ASP A 337 6.82 28.61 -2.00
N GLU A 338 6.80 27.68 -2.93
CA GLU A 338 5.64 27.30 -3.71
C GLU A 338 5.59 25.79 -3.87
N ILE A 339 4.43 25.22 -3.60
CA ILE A 339 4.16 23.81 -3.87
C ILE A 339 2.94 23.64 -4.75
N GLY A 340 2.97 22.61 -5.57
CA GLY A 340 1.80 22.10 -6.29
C GLY A 340 1.16 20.93 -5.53
N SER A 341 -0.16 20.87 -5.58
CA SER A 341 -0.98 19.79 -5.05
C SER A 341 -2.25 19.62 -5.87
N TYR A 342 -3.15 18.76 -5.44
CA TYR A 342 -4.49 18.63 -6.06
C TYR A 342 -5.50 18.11 -5.03
N CYS A 343 -6.80 18.27 -5.33
CA CYS A 343 -7.88 17.68 -4.55
C CYS A 343 -9.06 17.24 -5.43
N GLY A 344 -9.82 16.26 -4.94
CA GLY A 344 -11.16 15.93 -5.46
C GLY A 344 -12.21 16.22 -4.40
N LEU A 345 -13.26 16.94 -4.78
CA LEU A 345 -14.35 17.30 -3.87
C LEU A 345 -15.34 16.14 -3.78
N ARG A 346 -15.44 15.53 -2.63
CA ARG A 346 -16.37 14.40 -2.43
C ARG A 346 -16.74 14.21 -0.96
N ARG A 347 -17.89 13.54 -0.75
CA ARG A 347 -18.29 13.00 0.56
C ARG A 347 -18.61 11.52 0.41
N PHE A 348 -17.99 10.67 1.24
CA PHE A 348 -18.30 9.24 1.32
C PHE A 348 -18.67 8.90 2.76
N GLU A 349 -19.84 8.29 2.95
CA GLU A 349 -20.39 8.06 4.28
C GLU A 349 -21.23 6.79 4.35
N ALA A 350 -21.39 6.24 5.55
CA ALA A 350 -22.31 5.16 5.85
C ALA A 350 -23.62 5.70 6.42
N HIS A 351 -24.74 5.44 5.75
CA HIS A 351 -26.08 5.74 6.21
C HIS A 351 -26.84 4.45 6.49
N GLY A 352 -26.94 4.07 7.75
CA GLY A 352 -27.42 2.75 8.12
C GLY A 352 -26.59 1.65 7.42
N ALA A 353 -27.24 0.68 6.82
CA ALA A 353 -26.60 -0.44 6.16
C ALA A 353 -26.04 -0.14 4.74
N GLN A 354 -25.96 1.12 4.32
CA GLN A 354 -25.60 1.49 2.93
C GLN A 354 -24.51 2.54 2.91
N PHE A 355 -23.66 2.49 1.86
CA PHE A 355 -22.74 3.56 1.53
C PHE A 355 -23.38 4.59 0.60
N HIS A 356 -22.98 5.85 0.79
CA HIS A 356 -23.36 6.96 -0.07
C HIS A 356 -22.11 7.75 -0.49
N LEU A 357 -21.97 7.96 -1.78
CA LEU A 357 -20.97 8.84 -2.37
C LEU A 357 -21.70 10.07 -2.93
N ASN A 358 -21.39 11.25 -2.43
CA ASN A 358 -22.03 12.50 -2.79
C ASN A 358 -23.57 12.44 -2.68
N GLY A 359 -24.08 11.75 -1.65
CA GLY A 359 -25.49 11.52 -1.40
C GLY A 359 -26.15 10.43 -2.25
N GLN A 360 -25.42 9.77 -3.16
CA GLN A 360 -25.91 8.67 -3.99
C GLN A 360 -25.53 7.32 -3.40
N ARG A 361 -26.52 6.43 -3.29
CA ARG A 361 -26.30 5.04 -2.85
C ARG A 361 -25.29 4.35 -3.74
N THR A 362 -24.24 3.76 -3.12
CA THR A 362 -23.09 3.19 -3.82
C THR A 362 -22.80 1.79 -3.31
N PHE A 363 -22.62 0.82 -4.22
CA PHE A 363 -22.11 -0.50 -3.90
C PHE A 363 -20.61 -0.53 -4.15
N LEU A 364 -19.82 -1.01 -3.18
CA LEU A 364 -18.39 -1.21 -3.37
C LEU A 364 -18.13 -2.57 -4.01
N LEU A 365 -17.87 -2.59 -5.31
CA LEU A 365 -17.42 -3.78 -6.02
C LEU A 365 -15.90 -3.72 -6.12
N MET A 366 -15.24 -4.43 -5.22
CA MET A 366 -13.80 -4.36 -5.00
C MET A 366 -13.07 -5.59 -5.55
N VAL A 367 -11.79 -5.40 -5.79
CA VAL A 367 -10.81 -6.47 -5.93
C VAL A 367 -9.70 -6.29 -4.89
N LEU A 368 -9.20 -7.40 -4.34
CA LEU A 368 -8.06 -7.41 -3.44
C LEU A 368 -6.76 -7.34 -4.26
N ASP A 369 -5.91 -6.37 -3.97
CA ASP A 369 -4.61 -6.19 -4.62
C ASP A 369 -3.47 -6.26 -3.60
N GLN A 370 -2.57 -7.21 -3.79
CA GLN A 370 -1.38 -7.41 -2.94
C GLN A 370 -0.25 -6.42 -3.27
N GLY A 371 -0.21 -5.87 -4.49
CA GLY A 371 0.84 -4.96 -4.92
C GLY A 371 2.22 -5.60 -5.01
N TYR A 372 2.33 -6.82 -5.53
CA TYR A 372 3.59 -7.51 -5.78
C TYR A 372 3.81 -7.74 -7.28
N TRP A 373 5.07 -7.85 -7.70
CA TRP A 373 5.47 -8.10 -9.09
C TRP A 373 6.52 -9.22 -9.16
N PRO A 374 6.56 -9.99 -10.27
CA PRO A 374 7.42 -11.18 -10.36
C PRO A 374 8.91 -10.87 -10.22
N ASP A 375 9.40 -9.77 -10.84
CA ASP A 375 10.83 -9.47 -10.95
C ASP A 375 11.33 -8.51 -9.86
N THR A 376 10.40 -7.88 -9.11
CA THR A 376 10.71 -6.79 -8.19
C THR A 376 10.11 -6.95 -6.80
N ASN A 377 9.36 -8.04 -6.55
CA ASN A 377 8.69 -8.34 -5.29
C ASN A 377 7.73 -7.19 -4.87
N LEU A 378 7.98 -6.56 -3.73
CA LEU A 378 7.14 -5.47 -3.20
C LEU A 378 7.31 -4.14 -3.97
N ALA A 379 8.48 -3.91 -4.58
CA ALA A 379 8.77 -2.68 -5.32
C ALA A 379 8.07 -2.67 -6.68
N ALA A 380 7.45 -1.55 -7.05
CA ALA A 380 6.90 -1.41 -8.39
C ALA A 380 8.03 -1.39 -9.46
N PRO A 381 7.89 -2.10 -10.59
CA PRO A 381 8.91 -2.13 -11.63
C PRO A 381 9.21 -0.75 -12.26
N SER A 382 8.22 0.15 -12.25
CA SER A 382 8.31 1.53 -12.73
C SER A 382 7.09 2.33 -12.26
N ALA A 383 7.14 3.65 -12.35
CA ALA A 383 5.97 4.49 -12.13
C ALA A 383 4.82 4.17 -13.09
N ASP A 384 5.15 3.76 -14.33
CA ASP A 384 4.14 3.35 -15.32
C ASP A 384 3.43 2.04 -14.94
N ALA A 385 4.12 1.09 -14.30
CA ALA A 385 3.51 -0.15 -13.82
C ALA A 385 2.39 0.11 -12.79
N LEU A 386 2.56 1.12 -11.93
CA LEU A 386 1.52 1.55 -10.98
C LEU A 386 0.27 2.07 -11.71
N ARG A 387 0.45 2.82 -12.79
CA ARG A 387 -0.64 3.28 -13.66
C ARG A 387 -1.36 2.10 -14.32
N VAL A 388 -0.60 1.18 -14.90
CA VAL A 388 -1.14 0.01 -15.61
C VAL A 388 -1.99 -0.87 -14.69
N ASP A 389 -1.56 -1.09 -13.43
CA ASP A 389 -2.36 -1.85 -12.45
C ASP A 389 -3.70 -1.16 -12.15
N ALA A 390 -3.70 0.18 -11.94
CA ALA A 390 -4.92 0.95 -11.75
C ALA A 390 -5.84 0.91 -13.00
N GLU A 391 -5.28 1.02 -14.21
CA GLU A 391 -6.02 0.89 -15.47
C GLU A 391 -6.64 -0.51 -15.63
N TRP A 392 -5.95 -1.58 -15.25
CA TRP A 392 -6.50 -2.94 -15.26
C TRP A 392 -7.68 -3.10 -14.31
N ILE A 393 -7.60 -2.58 -13.07
CA ILE A 393 -8.71 -2.60 -12.11
C ILE A 393 -9.95 -1.93 -12.75
N LYS A 394 -9.77 -0.77 -13.36
CA LYS A 394 -10.85 -0.04 -14.04
C LYS A 394 -11.39 -0.80 -15.25
N ARG A 395 -10.51 -1.37 -16.08
CA ARG A 395 -10.88 -2.15 -17.27
C ARG A 395 -11.70 -3.40 -16.94
N LEU A 396 -11.38 -4.07 -15.84
CA LEU A 396 -12.15 -5.19 -15.34
C LEU A 396 -13.54 -4.76 -14.80
N GLY A 397 -13.81 -3.45 -14.68
CA GLY A 397 -15.11 -2.90 -14.26
C GLY A 397 -15.30 -2.79 -12.76
N PHE A 398 -14.26 -2.94 -11.96
CA PHE A 398 -14.30 -2.63 -10.53
C PHE A 398 -14.42 -1.11 -10.31
N ASN A 399 -15.18 -0.71 -9.29
CA ASN A 399 -15.24 0.69 -8.87
C ASN A 399 -14.40 0.95 -7.61
N ALA A 400 -13.87 -0.11 -7.00
CA ALA A 400 -13.07 -0.01 -5.78
C ALA A 400 -12.00 -1.11 -5.71
N VAL A 401 -11.05 -0.93 -4.79
CA VAL A 401 -9.95 -1.87 -4.53
C VAL A 401 -9.62 -1.88 -3.04
N ARG A 402 -9.25 -3.04 -2.51
CA ARG A 402 -8.56 -3.17 -1.23
C ARG A 402 -7.08 -3.33 -1.53
N LYS A 403 -6.26 -2.37 -1.10
CA LYS A 403 -4.80 -2.51 -1.14
C LYS A 403 -4.37 -3.29 0.10
N HIS A 404 -4.21 -4.61 -0.09
CA HIS A 404 -4.14 -5.55 1.02
C HIS A 404 -2.78 -5.58 1.71
N GLN A 405 -2.76 -5.17 2.97
CA GLN A 405 -1.61 -5.18 3.87
C GLN A 405 -0.34 -4.52 3.27
N LYS A 406 -0.53 -3.42 2.53
CA LYS A 406 0.54 -2.65 1.91
C LYS A 406 0.17 -1.16 1.89
N ILE A 407 1.07 -0.32 2.41
CA ILE A 407 1.02 1.13 2.14
C ILE A 407 1.72 1.35 0.81
N GLU A 408 0.96 1.72 -0.20
CA GLU A 408 1.47 1.77 -1.57
C GLU A 408 2.22 3.07 -1.86
N ASP A 409 2.95 3.11 -2.96
CA ASP A 409 3.56 4.31 -3.52
C ASP A 409 2.49 5.37 -3.81
N GLU A 410 2.70 6.62 -3.41
CA GLU A 410 1.75 7.73 -3.60
C GLU A 410 1.33 7.92 -5.07
N ARG A 411 2.19 7.54 -6.03
CA ARG A 411 1.88 7.58 -7.47
C ARG A 411 0.77 6.60 -7.87
N TRP A 412 0.62 5.47 -7.16
CA TRP A 412 -0.51 4.56 -7.40
C TRP A 412 -1.83 5.16 -6.91
N LEU A 413 -1.83 5.79 -5.72
CA LEU A 413 -3.00 6.51 -5.20
C LEU A 413 -3.40 7.66 -6.14
N TYR A 414 -2.42 8.40 -6.67
CA TYR A 414 -2.67 9.42 -7.69
C TYR A 414 -3.40 8.84 -8.91
N TRP A 415 -3.02 7.66 -9.40
CA TRP A 415 -3.71 7.02 -10.51
C TRP A 415 -5.11 6.55 -10.13
N CYS A 416 -5.33 6.07 -8.90
CA CYS A 416 -6.68 5.79 -8.39
C CYS A 416 -7.54 7.06 -8.35
N ASP A 417 -6.99 8.19 -7.91
CA ASP A 417 -7.68 9.48 -7.94
C ASP A 417 -8.05 9.92 -9.36
N ARG A 418 -7.14 9.76 -10.31
CA ARG A 418 -7.31 10.13 -11.72
C ARG A 418 -8.29 9.25 -12.48
N LEU A 419 -8.35 7.98 -12.14
CA LEU A 419 -9.19 6.99 -12.81
C LEU A 419 -10.54 6.77 -12.10
N GLY A 420 -10.73 7.34 -10.93
CA GLY A 420 -11.95 7.18 -10.15
C GLY A 420 -12.08 5.75 -9.61
N ILE A 421 -11.10 5.30 -8.83
CA ILE A 421 -11.12 4.02 -8.13
C ILE A 421 -11.18 4.31 -6.65
N LEU A 422 -12.20 3.81 -5.94
CA LEU A 422 -12.31 3.91 -4.49
C LEU A 422 -11.32 2.95 -3.81
N VAL A 423 -10.67 3.36 -2.74
CA VAL A 423 -9.62 2.57 -2.08
C VAL A 423 -9.96 2.31 -0.62
N TRP A 424 -9.85 1.06 -0.19
CA TRP A 424 -9.61 0.69 1.20
C TRP A 424 -8.11 0.51 1.37
N GLU A 425 -7.51 1.30 2.25
CA GLU A 425 -6.09 1.25 2.54
C GLU A 425 -5.83 0.48 3.83
N GLU A 426 -4.97 -0.53 3.75
CA GLU A 426 -4.73 -1.47 4.84
C GLU A 426 -3.31 -1.39 5.35
N MET A 427 -3.18 -1.32 6.67
CA MET A 427 -1.88 -1.39 7.34
C MET A 427 -1.25 -2.78 7.17
N PRO A 428 0.02 -2.89 6.76
CA PRO A 428 0.79 -4.12 6.92
C PRO A 428 0.81 -4.56 8.38
N ASN A 429 0.28 -5.76 8.67
CA ASN A 429 0.19 -6.20 10.06
C ASN A 429 1.47 -6.88 10.55
N THR A 430 1.67 -6.90 11.86
CA THR A 430 2.70 -7.69 12.53
C THR A 430 2.31 -9.18 12.53
N ARG A 431 3.25 -10.06 12.89
CA ARG A 431 2.99 -11.51 13.01
C ARG A 431 2.74 -11.95 14.45
N SER A 432 3.17 -11.16 15.41
CA SER A 432 3.05 -11.46 16.82
C SER A 432 2.77 -10.19 17.62
N TRP A 433 2.12 -10.36 18.75
CA TRP A 433 1.78 -9.26 19.65
C TRP A 433 2.86 -9.05 20.71
N SER A 434 3.23 -7.81 20.90
CA SER A 434 4.03 -7.27 22.01
C SER A 434 3.81 -5.76 22.11
N LEU A 435 4.31 -5.13 23.16
CA LEU A 435 4.26 -3.65 23.24
C LEU A 435 5.12 -3.00 22.15
N GLU A 436 6.20 -3.63 21.75
CA GLU A 436 7.03 -3.17 20.63
C GLU A 436 6.26 -3.25 19.29
N ALA A 437 5.52 -4.33 19.06
CA ALA A 437 4.65 -4.48 17.89
C ALA A 437 3.55 -3.42 17.85
N GLU A 438 2.94 -3.11 18.99
CA GLU A 438 1.95 -2.03 19.10
C GLU A 438 2.54 -0.66 18.74
N GLU A 439 3.73 -0.35 19.28
CA GLU A 439 4.43 0.92 19.00
C GLU A 439 4.81 1.03 17.52
N ALA A 440 5.39 -0.02 16.95
CA ALA A 440 5.80 -0.08 15.56
C ALA A 440 4.60 0.12 14.62
N LEU A 441 3.53 -0.65 14.83
CA LEU A 441 2.33 -0.61 14.00
C LEU A 441 1.64 0.77 14.11
N LEU A 442 1.48 1.30 15.33
CA LEU A 442 0.83 2.61 15.53
C LEU A 442 1.64 3.74 14.88
N SER A 443 2.96 3.74 15.06
CA SER A 443 3.84 4.78 14.52
C SER A 443 3.83 4.85 13.00
N GLU A 444 3.89 3.69 12.33
CA GLU A 444 3.82 3.67 10.86
C GLU A 444 2.42 3.98 10.36
N TRP A 445 1.37 3.47 11.03
CA TRP A 445 -0.01 3.73 10.65
C TRP A 445 -0.38 5.21 10.72
N GLU A 446 0.00 5.90 11.80
CA GLU A 446 -0.25 7.34 11.92
C GLU A 446 0.40 8.13 10.78
N ARG A 447 1.65 7.80 10.42
CA ARG A 447 2.37 8.43 9.30
C ARG A 447 1.72 8.12 7.95
N ALA A 448 1.21 6.89 7.74
CA ALA A 448 0.49 6.53 6.53
C ALA A 448 -0.82 7.34 6.39
N VAL A 449 -1.63 7.40 7.44
CA VAL A 449 -2.87 8.20 7.42
C VAL A 449 -2.58 9.69 7.19
N GLU A 450 -1.56 10.26 7.85
CA GLU A 450 -1.17 11.66 7.65
C GLU A 450 -0.70 11.93 6.21
N ARG A 451 0.03 11.00 5.61
CA ARG A 451 0.50 11.10 4.22
C ARG A 451 -0.67 11.08 3.24
N ASP A 452 -1.59 10.11 3.40
CA ASP A 452 -2.53 9.72 2.36
C ASP A 452 -3.93 10.34 2.53
N ALA A 453 -4.22 11.03 3.64
CA ALA A 453 -5.52 11.66 3.89
C ALA A 453 -5.97 12.68 2.83
N GLY A 454 -5.07 13.15 1.98
CA GLY A 454 -5.36 14.05 0.86
C GLY A 454 -5.99 13.38 -0.36
N HIS A 455 -5.86 12.06 -0.51
CA HIS A 455 -6.31 11.33 -1.69
C HIS A 455 -7.84 11.16 -1.70
N PRO A 456 -8.58 11.69 -2.69
CA PRO A 456 -10.03 11.51 -2.77
C PRO A 456 -10.45 10.07 -3.00
N CYS A 457 -9.60 9.20 -3.54
CA CYS A 457 -9.88 7.79 -3.75
C CYS A 457 -10.05 7.02 -2.44
N ILE A 458 -9.31 7.34 -1.36
CA ILE A 458 -9.39 6.61 -0.10
C ILE A 458 -10.74 6.88 0.58
N VAL A 459 -11.51 5.83 0.84
CA VAL A 459 -12.83 5.89 1.47
C VAL A 459 -12.91 5.16 2.80
N ALA A 460 -11.96 4.26 3.07
CA ALA A 460 -11.88 3.56 4.35
C ALA A 460 -10.43 3.26 4.73
N TRP A 461 -10.15 3.35 6.02
CA TRP A 461 -8.91 2.98 6.68
C TRP A 461 -9.06 1.64 7.37
N VAL A 462 -8.11 0.72 7.16
CA VAL A 462 -8.14 -0.64 7.70
C VAL A 462 -6.85 -0.91 8.50
N PRO A 463 -6.81 -0.57 9.80
CA PRO A 463 -5.60 -0.72 10.61
C PRO A 463 -5.24 -2.18 10.94
N LEU A 464 -6.21 -3.12 10.87
CA LEU A 464 -5.96 -4.53 11.14
C LEU A 464 -6.81 -5.41 10.22
N VAL A 465 -6.25 -6.58 9.86
CA VAL A 465 -6.91 -7.60 9.04
C VAL A 465 -6.83 -8.95 9.76
N GLU A 466 -7.94 -9.71 9.82
CA GLU A 466 -8.02 -11.09 10.31
C GLU A 466 -7.37 -11.35 11.68
N SER A 467 -7.23 -10.33 12.50
CA SER A 467 -6.53 -10.39 13.79
C SER A 467 -5.04 -10.83 13.65
N PHE A 468 -4.41 -10.59 12.47
CA PHE A 468 -2.99 -10.87 12.28
C PHE A 468 -2.15 -10.15 13.34
N GLY A 469 -1.22 -10.88 13.96
CA GLY A 469 -0.42 -10.37 15.07
C GLY A 469 -1.14 -10.37 16.43
N PHE A 470 -2.47 -10.53 16.47
CA PHE A 470 -3.30 -10.44 17.67
C PHE A 470 -4.08 -11.74 17.95
N PRO A 471 -3.41 -12.88 18.17
CA PRO A 471 -4.02 -14.21 18.16
C PRO A 471 -5.01 -14.46 19.30
N ALA A 472 -4.97 -13.65 20.34
CA ALA A 472 -5.85 -13.75 21.51
C ALA A 472 -6.89 -12.63 21.58
N LEU A 473 -7.13 -11.90 20.49
CA LEU A 473 -7.97 -10.70 20.42
C LEU A 473 -9.32 -10.90 21.08
N TYR A 474 -10.01 -12.00 20.82
CA TYR A 474 -11.32 -12.30 21.41
C TYR A 474 -11.32 -12.39 22.95
N ARG A 475 -10.16 -12.69 23.58
CA ARG A 475 -10.06 -13.01 25.02
C ARG A 475 -9.12 -12.09 25.79
N HIS A 476 -8.31 -11.31 25.12
CA HIS A 476 -7.24 -10.52 25.74
C HIS A 476 -7.59 -9.02 25.77
N PRO A 477 -7.98 -8.46 26.93
CA PRO A 477 -8.41 -7.06 27.02
C PRO A 477 -7.37 -6.04 26.52
N GLY A 478 -6.06 -6.33 26.69
CA GLY A 478 -4.99 -5.47 26.18
C GLY A 478 -4.97 -5.39 24.65
N GLN A 479 -5.17 -6.53 23.95
CA GLN A 479 -5.25 -6.54 22.49
C GLN A 479 -6.51 -5.80 22.01
N GLN A 480 -7.65 -5.94 22.70
CA GLN A 480 -8.89 -5.21 22.40
C GLN A 480 -8.70 -3.70 22.55
N ALA A 481 -8.14 -3.27 23.70
CA ALA A 481 -7.85 -1.86 23.95
C ALA A 481 -6.89 -1.25 22.92
N PHE A 482 -5.95 -2.03 22.40
CA PHE A 482 -5.04 -1.55 21.36
C PHE A 482 -5.76 -1.30 20.02
N ILE A 483 -6.66 -2.18 19.59
CA ILE A 483 -7.46 -1.95 18.39
C ILE A 483 -8.35 -0.73 18.54
N GLU A 484 -9.03 -0.58 19.69
CA GLU A 484 -9.80 0.63 19.97
C GLU A 484 -8.92 1.89 19.89
N LYS A 485 -7.70 1.83 20.42
CA LYS A 485 -6.72 2.92 20.31
C LYS A 485 -6.37 3.22 18.85
N LEU A 486 -6.14 2.21 18.02
CA LEU A 486 -5.87 2.39 16.57
C LEU A 486 -7.04 3.12 15.89
N VAL A 487 -8.28 2.69 16.10
CA VAL A 487 -9.47 3.34 15.55
C VAL A 487 -9.58 4.80 15.99
N LEU A 488 -9.42 5.07 17.27
CA LEU A 488 -9.52 6.42 17.81
C LEU A 488 -8.41 7.34 17.29
N ARG A 489 -7.20 6.82 17.10
CA ARG A 489 -6.07 7.58 16.52
C ARG A 489 -6.31 7.87 15.04
N THR A 490 -6.79 6.89 14.27
CA THR A 490 -7.16 7.07 12.86
C THR A 490 -8.20 8.18 12.72
N ARG A 491 -9.30 8.12 13.50
CA ARG A 491 -10.35 9.15 13.46
C ARG A 491 -9.90 10.54 13.91
N ARG A 492 -8.88 10.62 14.75
CA ARG A 492 -8.29 11.91 15.13
C ARG A 492 -7.51 12.53 13.99
N LEU A 493 -6.80 11.73 13.21
CA LEU A 493 -6.01 12.18 12.07
C LEU A 493 -6.91 12.51 10.88
N ASP A 494 -7.87 11.64 10.60
CA ASP A 494 -8.84 11.80 9.53
C ASP A 494 -10.26 11.49 10.03
N PRO A 495 -11.02 12.50 10.45
CA PRO A 495 -12.39 12.32 10.94
C PRO A 495 -13.42 12.12 9.82
N GLY A 496 -13.03 12.31 8.56
CA GLY A 496 -13.94 12.32 7.41
C GLY A 496 -14.10 10.96 6.72
N ARG A 497 -13.28 9.96 7.08
CA ARG A 497 -13.32 8.62 6.44
C ARG A 497 -13.77 7.54 7.39
N LEU A 498 -14.30 6.46 6.81
CA LEU A 498 -14.72 5.27 7.55
C LEU A 498 -13.49 4.51 8.08
N VAL A 499 -13.68 3.82 9.19
CA VAL A 499 -12.66 2.93 9.77
C VAL A 499 -13.23 1.53 9.91
N VAL A 500 -12.58 0.55 9.24
CA VAL A 500 -12.82 -0.88 9.41
C VAL A 500 -11.76 -1.39 10.38
N ASP A 501 -12.12 -1.56 11.63
CA ASP A 501 -11.19 -1.78 12.74
C ASP A 501 -10.31 -3.03 12.61
N ASN A 502 -10.92 -4.15 12.22
CA ASN A 502 -10.29 -5.45 11.98
C ASN A 502 -11.06 -6.16 10.87
N ASP A 503 -10.54 -6.13 9.66
CA ASP A 503 -11.27 -6.67 8.51
C ASP A 503 -11.45 -8.18 8.60
N GLY A 504 -12.68 -8.64 8.36
CA GLY A 504 -13.06 -10.05 8.27
C GLY A 504 -13.84 -10.61 9.46
N TRP A 505 -13.48 -10.29 10.69
CA TRP A 505 -14.12 -10.77 11.92
C TRP A 505 -13.60 -10.06 13.18
N GLU A 506 -14.17 -10.43 14.38
CA GLU A 506 -13.74 -9.94 15.70
C GLU A 506 -13.73 -8.42 15.79
N HIS A 507 -14.76 -7.76 15.21
CA HIS A 507 -14.94 -6.30 15.26
C HIS A 507 -15.16 -5.78 16.66
N THR A 508 -14.68 -4.60 16.95
CA THR A 508 -15.07 -3.79 18.11
C THR A 508 -16.41 -3.08 17.85
N ASP A 509 -16.96 -2.43 18.86
CA ASP A 509 -18.11 -1.53 18.71
C ASP A 509 -17.78 -0.23 17.94
N LEU A 510 -16.50 0.02 17.65
CA LEU A 510 -16.06 1.23 16.97
C LEU A 510 -16.02 1.09 15.46
N THR A 511 -16.17 -0.11 14.90
CA THR A 511 -16.14 -0.29 13.43
C THR A 511 -17.29 0.45 12.73
N ASP A 512 -16.99 1.09 11.60
CA ASP A 512 -18.02 1.73 10.75
C ASP A 512 -18.62 0.75 9.74
N VAL A 513 -17.98 -0.41 9.52
CA VAL A 513 -18.38 -1.43 8.54
C VAL A 513 -18.33 -2.81 9.19
N CYS A 514 -19.35 -3.64 8.95
CA CYS A 514 -19.32 -5.06 9.27
C CYS A 514 -18.75 -5.82 8.10
N SER A 515 -17.44 -6.01 8.07
CA SER A 515 -16.74 -6.75 7.03
C SER A 515 -16.63 -8.23 7.36
N ILE A 516 -16.72 -9.09 6.34
CA ILE A 516 -16.76 -10.53 6.51
C ILE A 516 -15.93 -11.19 5.40
N HIS A 517 -15.00 -12.08 5.78
CA HIS A 517 -14.36 -12.98 4.84
C HIS A 517 -15.17 -14.28 4.74
N ASP A 518 -15.61 -14.61 3.53
CA ASP A 518 -16.41 -15.82 3.28
C ASP A 518 -16.13 -16.40 1.90
N TYR A 519 -15.43 -17.51 1.89
CA TYR A 519 -15.09 -18.26 0.67
C TYR A 519 -16.05 -19.41 0.36
N THR A 520 -17.26 -19.42 0.95
CA THR A 520 -18.26 -20.45 0.70
C THR A 520 -18.63 -20.53 -0.78
N GLN A 521 -18.59 -21.74 -1.33
CA GLN A 521 -18.92 -22.05 -2.72
C GLN A 521 -19.64 -23.40 -2.84
N PRO A 522 -20.37 -23.65 -3.94
CA PRO A 522 -20.81 -22.72 -4.99
C PRO A 522 -21.81 -21.67 -4.50
N GLY A 523 -22.27 -20.81 -5.41
CA GLY A 523 -23.14 -19.67 -5.10
C GLY A 523 -24.44 -20.03 -4.37
N ASP A 524 -25.06 -21.20 -4.66
CA ASP A 524 -26.23 -21.67 -3.93
C ASP A 524 -25.99 -21.91 -2.45
N LYS A 525 -24.79 -22.38 -2.07
CA LYS A 525 -24.38 -22.53 -0.66
C LYS A 525 -24.12 -21.17 0.00
N LEU A 526 -23.50 -20.25 -0.74
CA LEU A 526 -23.31 -18.87 -0.25
C LEU A 526 -24.65 -18.20 -0.01
N ALA A 527 -25.59 -18.29 -0.96
CA ALA A 527 -26.95 -17.77 -0.82
C ALA A 527 -27.69 -18.40 0.37
N ALA A 528 -27.58 -19.73 0.54
CA ALA A 528 -28.19 -20.44 1.67
C ALA A 528 -27.62 -19.99 3.02
N ARG A 529 -26.30 -19.74 3.11
CA ARG A 529 -25.64 -19.24 4.31
C ARG A 529 -26.20 -17.87 4.75
N TYR A 530 -26.51 -17.01 3.79
CA TYR A 530 -27.03 -15.65 4.06
C TYR A 530 -28.55 -15.53 3.92
N ALA A 531 -29.28 -16.66 3.80
CA ALA A 531 -30.74 -16.62 3.61
C ALA A 531 -31.50 -15.90 4.73
N GLU A 532 -31.02 -15.96 5.99
CA GLU A 532 -31.62 -15.23 7.09
C GLU A 532 -31.24 -13.75 7.09
N ALA A 533 -29.98 -13.43 6.77
CA ALA A 533 -29.53 -12.05 6.60
C ALA A 533 -30.28 -11.33 5.48
N GLN A 534 -30.58 -12.05 4.39
CA GLN A 534 -31.38 -11.53 3.29
C GLN A 534 -32.81 -11.12 3.69
N LYS A 535 -33.37 -11.75 4.72
CA LYS A 535 -34.72 -11.42 5.24
C LYS A 535 -34.68 -10.32 6.31
N THR A 536 -33.67 -10.35 7.15
CA THR A 536 -33.61 -9.53 8.37
C THR A 536 -32.68 -8.32 8.25
N GLY A 537 -31.79 -8.31 7.29
CA GLY A 537 -30.69 -7.33 7.19
C GLY A 537 -29.57 -7.55 8.24
N ILE A 538 -29.66 -8.60 9.06
CA ILE A 538 -28.72 -8.87 10.15
C ILE A 538 -27.74 -9.98 9.69
N PRO A 539 -26.41 -9.71 9.62
CA PRO A 539 -25.43 -10.71 9.25
C PRO A 539 -25.36 -11.84 10.29
N PRO A 540 -24.84 -13.03 9.92
CA PRO A 540 -24.64 -14.13 10.86
C PRO A 540 -23.70 -13.68 11.99
N SER A 541 -23.87 -14.24 13.19
CA SER A 541 -23.03 -13.90 14.35
C SER A 541 -21.59 -14.45 14.24
N LYS A 542 -21.34 -15.37 13.30
CA LYS A 542 -20.07 -16.05 13.10
C LYS A 542 -19.63 -15.99 11.66
N GLY A 543 -18.34 -15.72 11.47
CA GLY A 543 -17.67 -15.75 10.16
C GLY A 543 -17.50 -17.17 9.60
N TRP A 544 -17.03 -17.24 8.37
CA TRP A 544 -16.72 -18.48 7.66
C TRP A 544 -15.54 -19.25 8.29
N TYR A 545 -14.49 -18.53 8.69
CA TYR A 545 -13.26 -19.15 9.18
C TYR A 545 -13.41 -19.63 10.62
N LYS A 546 -13.43 -20.96 10.83
CA LYS A 546 -13.44 -21.60 12.16
C LYS A 546 -14.52 -21.08 13.11
N ASP A 547 -15.65 -20.67 12.59
CA ASP A 547 -16.76 -20.07 13.39
C ASP A 547 -16.31 -18.87 14.28
N LYS A 548 -15.30 -18.12 13.85
CA LYS A 548 -14.91 -16.91 14.57
C LYS A 548 -16.08 -15.94 14.70
N PRO A 549 -16.30 -15.34 15.88
CA PRO A 549 -17.37 -14.38 16.05
C PRO A 549 -17.11 -13.13 15.20
N LEU A 550 -18.16 -12.53 14.65
CA LEU A 550 -18.00 -11.26 13.91
C LEU A 550 -17.67 -10.08 14.81
N PHE A 551 -18.15 -10.11 16.06
CA PHE A 551 -17.88 -9.05 17.03
C PHE A 551 -17.19 -9.61 18.28
N LEU A 552 -16.37 -8.77 18.90
CA LEU A 552 -15.75 -9.04 20.20
C LEU A 552 -16.80 -9.13 21.32
N PRO A 553 -16.46 -9.72 22.49
CA PRO A 553 -17.38 -9.78 23.61
C PRO A 553 -17.91 -8.39 24.02
N GLY A 554 -19.23 -8.25 24.06
CA GLY A 554 -19.91 -6.97 24.34
C GLY A 554 -20.24 -6.15 23.09
N GLY A 555 -19.62 -6.43 21.94
CA GLY A 555 -19.95 -5.82 20.67
C GLY A 555 -21.09 -6.51 19.94
N GLN A 556 -21.75 -5.77 19.05
CA GLN A 556 -22.85 -6.29 18.24
C GLN A 556 -23.01 -5.50 16.93
N TYR A 557 -23.67 -6.12 15.97
CA TYR A 557 -24.13 -5.44 14.77
C TYR A 557 -25.17 -4.36 15.10
N ARG A 558 -24.99 -3.15 14.57
CA ARG A 558 -25.82 -1.98 14.85
C ARG A 558 -26.43 -1.36 13.59
N GLY A 559 -26.43 -2.11 12.48
CA GLY A 559 -26.93 -1.64 11.20
C GLY A 559 -25.86 -1.00 10.32
N GLN A 560 -24.57 -1.23 10.58
CA GLN A 560 -23.47 -0.79 9.70
C GLN A 560 -23.58 -1.45 8.32
N PRO A 561 -23.02 -0.87 7.24
CA PRO A 561 -22.89 -1.53 5.96
C PRO A 561 -22.22 -2.90 6.11
N VAL A 562 -22.79 -3.92 5.49
CA VAL A 562 -22.22 -5.28 5.46
C VAL A 562 -21.47 -5.47 4.15
N VAL A 563 -20.20 -5.86 4.24
CA VAL A 563 -19.33 -6.09 3.08
C VAL A 563 -18.73 -7.48 3.17
N LEU A 564 -18.88 -8.29 2.13
CA LEU A 564 -18.07 -9.50 1.98
C LEU A 564 -16.70 -9.09 1.45
N SER A 565 -15.81 -8.73 2.36
CA SER A 565 -14.52 -8.12 2.03
C SER A 565 -13.47 -9.10 1.51
N GLU A 566 -13.75 -10.41 1.54
CA GLU A 566 -13.04 -11.45 0.79
C GLU A 566 -13.99 -12.55 0.35
N VAL A 567 -14.05 -12.79 -0.96
CA VAL A 567 -14.84 -13.87 -1.58
C VAL A 567 -14.11 -14.44 -2.79
N GLY A 568 -14.50 -15.64 -3.21
CA GLY A 568 -13.99 -16.28 -4.42
C GLY A 568 -12.73 -17.10 -4.16
N GLY A 569 -11.55 -16.58 -4.45
CA GLY A 569 -10.29 -17.28 -4.21
C GLY A 569 -10.13 -18.56 -5.05
N PHE A 570 -10.56 -18.55 -6.32
CA PHE A 570 -10.53 -19.72 -7.19
C PHE A 570 -9.11 -20.04 -7.64
N LEU A 571 -8.49 -21.07 -7.09
CA LEU A 571 -7.16 -21.51 -7.47
C LEU A 571 -7.13 -21.94 -8.94
N SER A 572 -6.28 -21.31 -9.76
CA SER A 572 -6.04 -21.71 -11.15
C SER A 572 -4.87 -22.70 -11.23
N GLU A 573 -5.15 -23.91 -11.69
CA GLU A 573 -4.16 -24.97 -11.97
C GLU A 573 -4.26 -25.38 -13.44
N PRO A 574 -3.71 -24.59 -14.39
CA PRO A 574 -3.73 -24.99 -15.80
C PRO A 574 -2.99 -26.31 -16.03
N GLU A 575 -3.41 -27.07 -17.04
CA GLU A 575 -2.74 -28.31 -17.40
C GLU A 575 -1.27 -28.07 -17.72
N GLY A 576 -0.37 -28.83 -17.07
CA GLY A 576 1.08 -28.70 -17.24
C GLY A 576 1.77 -27.79 -16.23
N ASP A 577 1.06 -27.28 -15.23
CA ASP A 577 1.68 -26.59 -14.10
C ASP A 577 2.16 -27.64 -13.07
N ASP A 578 3.47 -27.81 -12.98
CA ASP A 578 4.17 -28.76 -12.08
C ASP A 578 4.40 -28.20 -10.67
N ALA A 579 3.74 -27.09 -10.27
CA ALA A 579 3.90 -26.52 -8.94
C ALA A 579 3.51 -27.55 -7.86
N PRO A 580 4.36 -27.73 -6.82
CA PRO A 580 4.06 -28.67 -5.72
C PRO A 580 2.74 -28.29 -5.05
N ARG A 581 1.75 -29.18 -5.07
CA ARG A 581 0.39 -28.95 -4.53
C ARG A 581 0.36 -28.59 -3.06
N ASP A 582 1.34 -29.02 -2.27
CA ASP A 582 1.49 -28.70 -0.85
C ASP A 582 1.83 -27.22 -0.61
N ARG A 583 2.27 -26.50 -1.63
CA ARG A 583 2.60 -25.06 -1.57
C ARG A 583 1.48 -24.17 -2.05
N LEU A 584 0.58 -24.66 -2.90
CA LEU A 584 -0.55 -23.89 -3.39
C LEU A 584 -1.59 -23.69 -2.28
N PHE A 585 -2.22 -22.53 -2.29
CA PHE A 585 -3.26 -22.21 -1.33
C PHE A 585 -4.63 -22.33 -2.01
N ASP A 586 -5.43 -23.28 -1.55
CA ASP A 586 -6.75 -23.59 -2.09
C ASP A 586 -7.82 -23.40 -1.01
N TYR A 587 -8.77 -22.50 -1.27
CA TYR A 587 -9.93 -22.32 -0.41
C TYR A 587 -11.05 -23.33 -0.72
N TYR A 588 -11.34 -23.59 -2.02
CA TYR A 588 -12.48 -24.41 -2.45
C TYR A 588 -12.29 -25.07 -3.82
N GLY A 589 -11.22 -25.77 -4.01
CA GLY A 589 -10.93 -26.51 -5.22
C GLY A 589 -10.45 -25.63 -6.38
N SER A 590 -9.72 -26.26 -7.29
CA SER A 590 -9.06 -25.60 -8.41
C SER A 590 -9.95 -25.52 -9.65
N VAL A 591 -9.65 -24.56 -10.52
CA VAL A 591 -10.14 -24.45 -11.90
C VAL A 591 -8.99 -24.74 -12.86
N ARG A 592 -9.28 -25.38 -13.99
CA ARG A 592 -8.27 -25.85 -14.95
C ARG A 592 -8.24 -25.06 -16.26
N SER A 593 -9.23 -24.21 -16.49
CA SER A 593 -9.32 -23.39 -17.69
C SER A 593 -9.93 -22.01 -17.41
N GLY A 594 -9.72 -21.06 -18.32
CA GLY A 594 -10.38 -19.76 -18.28
C GLY A 594 -11.90 -19.86 -18.33
N ASP A 595 -12.45 -20.82 -19.11
CA ASP A 595 -13.89 -21.01 -19.20
C ASP A 595 -14.49 -21.51 -17.87
N GLU A 596 -13.78 -22.41 -17.16
CA GLU A 596 -14.20 -22.88 -15.83
C GLU A 596 -14.10 -21.74 -14.80
N LEU A 597 -13.02 -20.94 -14.85
CA LEU A 597 -12.88 -19.76 -14.01
C LEU A 597 -14.02 -18.78 -14.25
N LEU A 598 -14.32 -18.46 -15.50
CA LEU A 598 -15.41 -17.55 -15.86
C LEU A 598 -16.78 -18.07 -15.41
N ALA A 599 -17.02 -19.38 -15.52
CA ALA A 599 -18.27 -19.98 -15.07
C ALA A 599 -18.47 -19.83 -13.55
N ARG A 600 -17.43 -20.13 -12.75
CA ARG A 600 -17.48 -19.94 -11.29
C ARG A 600 -17.55 -18.48 -10.90
N TYR A 601 -16.82 -17.61 -11.59
CA TYR A 601 -16.86 -16.18 -11.37
C TYR A 601 -18.26 -15.61 -11.64
N ARG A 602 -18.91 -16.04 -12.71
CA ARG A 602 -20.30 -15.68 -13.03
C ARG A 602 -21.27 -16.12 -11.93
N ASP A 603 -21.21 -17.36 -11.50
CA ASP A 603 -22.03 -17.90 -10.40
C ASP A 603 -21.88 -17.07 -9.12
N LEU A 604 -20.64 -16.68 -8.78
CA LEU A 604 -20.36 -15.81 -7.65
C LEU A 604 -20.98 -14.42 -7.82
N MET A 605 -20.76 -13.75 -8.98
CA MET A 605 -21.27 -12.39 -9.21
C MET A 605 -22.81 -12.35 -9.25
N GLU A 606 -23.46 -13.36 -9.84
CA GLU A 606 -24.92 -13.49 -9.86
C GLU A 606 -25.48 -13.70 -8.45
N THR A 607 -24.79 -14.50 -7.63
CA THR A 607 -25.14 -14.72 -6.23
C THR A 607 -25.00 -13.46 -5.41
N LEU A 608 -23.84 -12.77 -5.49
CA LEU A 608 -23.62 -11.50 -4.78
C LEU A 608 -24.66 -10.46 -5.16
N GLY A 609 -25.01 -10.36 -6.44
CA GLY A 609 -26.07 -9.45 -6.92
C GLY A 609 -27.48 -9.81 -6.43
N SER A 610 -27.71 -11.01 -5.90
CA SER A 610 -28.98 -11.44 -5.28
C SER A 610 -29.05 -11.11 -3.78
N LEU A 611 -27.92 -10.87 -3.11
CA LEU A 611 -27.81 -10.59 -1.69
C LEU A 611 -27.97 -9.08 -1.43
N THR A 612 -29.21 -8.59 -1.43
CA THR A 612 -29.53 -7.13 -1.41
C THR A 612 -29.22 -6.44 -0.09
N PHE A 613 -28.92 -7.17 0.98
CA PHE A 613 -28.47 -6.63 2.26
C PHE A 613 -26.99 -6.19 2.23
N LEU A 614 -26.22 -6.64 1.23
CA LEU A 614 -24.82 -6.26 1.09
C LEU A 614 -24.67 -4.83 0.58
N ALA A 615 -23.68 -4.13 1.11
CA ALA A 615 -23.22 -2.82 0.64
C ALA A 615 -21.95 -2.90 -0.23
N GLY A 616 -21.30 -4.07 -0.26
CA GLY A 616 -20.12 -4.30 -1.07
C GLY A 616 -19.65 -5.75 -1.04
N ALA A 617 -18.76 -6.06 -1.97
CA ALA A 617 -18.02 -7.32 -2.04
C ALA A 617 -16.64 -7.11 -2.64
N CYS A 618 -15.67 -7.92 -2.23
CA CYS A 618 -14.29 -7.88 -2.73
C CYS A 618 -13.84 -9.26 -3.19
N TYR A 619 -13.54 -9.39 -4.48
CA TYR A 619 -13.00 -10.64 -5.02
C TYR A 619 -11.52 -10.82 -4.66
N THR A 620 -11.14 -11.97 -4.18
CA THR A 620 -9.75 -12.39 -3.92
C THR A 620 -9.27 -13.27 -5.07
N GLN A 621 -8.42 -12.78 -6.01
CA GLN A 621 -7.78 -11.48 -5.98
C GLN A 621 -7.51 -10.91 -7.39
N PHE A 622 -6.81 -9.78 -7.48
CA PHE A 622 -6.51 -9.08 -8.72
C PHE A 622 -5.53 -9.84 -9.60
N THR A 623 -4.32 -10.10 -9.11
CA THR A 623 -3.29 -10.88 -9.81
C THR A 623 -2.92 -12.10 -8.99
N ASP A 624 -2.40 -13.13 -9.64
CA ASP A 624 -1.62 -14.15 -8.93
C ASP A 624 -0.44 -13.52 -8.22
N VAL A 625 -0.05 -14.11 -7.08
CA VAL A 625 1.20 -13.78 -6.41
C VAL A 625 1.83 -15.07 -5.92
N GLU A 626 3.02 -15.40 -6.41
CA GLU A 626 3.79 -16.59 -6.02
C GLU A 626 2.95 -17.90 -6.04
N HIS A 627 2.63 -18.44 -4.86
CA HIS A 627 1.86 -19.67 -4.70
C HIS A 627 0.35 -19.44 -4.58
N GLU A 628 -0.08 -18.19 -4.47
CA GLU A 628 -1.48 -17.80 -4.40
C GLU A 628 -2.00 -17.48 -5.80
N LYS A 629 -2.41 -18.54 -6.55
CA LYS A 629 -2.79 -18.46 -7.97
C LYS A 629 -4.29 -18.28 -8.15
N ASN A 630 -4.89 -17.34 -7.48
CA ASN A 630 -6.34 -17.06 -7.50
C ASN A 630 -6.71 -15.69 -8.11
N GLY A 631 -5.75 -15.04 -8.78
CA GLY A 631 -5.96 -13.79 -9.50
C GLY A 631 -6.87 -13.93 -10.72
N LEU A 632 -7.52 -12.83 -11.13
CA LEU A 632 -8.14 -12.69 -12.44
C LEU A 632 -7.09 -12.48 -13.53
N LEU A 633 -5.94 -11.96 -13.16
CA LEU A 633 -4.74 -11.85 -13.99
C LEU A 633 -3.67 -12.81 -13.47
N THR A 634 -2.77 -13.23 -14.35
CA THR A 634 -1.53 -13.90 -13.93
C THR A 634 -0.61 -12.94 -13.18
N PHE A 635 0.47 -13.44 -12.57
CA PHE A 635 1.42 -12.63 -11.83
C PHE A 635 2.10 -11.55 -12.72
N ASP A 636 2.28 -11.83 -14.01
CA ASP A 636 2.77 -10.90 -15.04
C ASP A 636 1.65 -10.10 -15.74
N ARG A 637 0.46 -10.01 -15.12
CA ARG A 637 -0.69 -9.19 -15.54
C ARG A 637 -1.31 -9.60 -16.87
N GLN A 638 -1.22 -10.90 -17.28
CA GLN A 638 -2.00 -11.40 -18.40
C GLN A 638 -3.40 -11.82 -17.96
N PRO A 639 -4.46 -11.46 -18.66
CA PRO A 639 -5.82 -11.84 -18.29
C PRO A 639 -6.03 -13.36 -18.45
N LYS A 640 -6.55 -14.03 -17.41
CA LYS A 640 -6.91 -15.45 -17.44
C LYS A 640 -8.26 -15.71 -18.11
N ILE A 641 -9.10 -14.69 -18.13
CA ILE A 641 -10.43 -14.66 -18.75
C ILE A 641 -10.61 -13.35 -19.48
N ASP A 642 -11.53 -13.30 -20.43
CA ASP A 642 -11.81 -12.09 -21.21
C ASP A 642 -12.27 -10.93 -20.29
N PRO A 643 -11.52 -9.83 -20.23
CA PRO A 643 -11.83 -8.69 -19.37
C PRO A 643 -13.21 -8.07 -19.64
N GLU A 644 -13.66 -8.08 -20.89
CA GLU A 644 -14.98 -7.53 -21.25
C GLU A 644 -16.13 -8.36 -20.68
N GLN A 645 -15.96 -9.67 -20.58
CA GLN A 645 -16.95 -10.55 -19.94
C GLN A 645 -17.00 -10.31 -18.43
N VAL A 646 -15.84 -10.09 -17.78
CA VAL A 646 -15.78 -9.70 -16.36
C VAL A 646 -16.48 -8.37 -16.14
N ALA A 647 -16.13 -7.35 -16.93
CA ALA A 647 -16.73 -6.02 -16.84
C ALA A 647 -18.25 -6.04 -17.10
N ALA A 648 -18.74 -6.91 -17.97
CA ALA A 648 -20.17 -7.09 -18.23
C ALA A 648 -20.91 -7.64 -17.00
N LEU A 649 -20.32 -8.63 -16.30
CA LEU A 649 -20.89 -9.17 -15.05
C LEU A 649 -20.95 -8.10 -13.96
N HIS A 650 -19.90 -7.29 -13.85
CA HIS A 650 -19.83 -6.19 -12.88
C HIS A 650 -20.87 -5.10 -13.15
N ARG A 651 -21.02 -4.68 -14.41
CA ARG A 651 -22.08 -3.73 -14.81
C ARG A 651 -23.46 -4.26 -14.43
N ALA A 652 -23.76 -5.52 -14.75
CA ALA A 652 -25.05 -6.13 -14.42
C ALA A 652 -25.33 -6.17 -12.90
N LEU A 653 -24.30 -6.45 -12.08
CA LEU A 653 -24.42 -6.44 -10.61
C LEU A 653 -24.71 -5.01 -10.12
N LEU A 654 -23.91 -4.03 -10.54
CA LEU A 654 -24.05 -2.62 -10.13
C LEU A 654 -25.38 -2.01 -10.57
N GLU A 655 -25.86 -2.34 -11.78
CA GLU A 655 -27.18 -1.92 -12.26
C GLU A 655 -28.32 -2.52 -11.44
N ARG A 656 -28.22 -3.81 -11.09
CA ARG A 656 -29.21 -4.48 -10.23
C ARG A 656 -29.28 -3.80 -8.86
N TYR A 657 -28.13 -3.48 -8.26
CA TYR A 657 -28.06 -2.78 -6.97
C TYR A 657 -28.65 -1.35 -7.03
N ARG A 658 -28.44 -0.60 -8.12
CA ARG A 658 -29.01 0.72 -8.31
C ARG A 658 -30.54 0.70 -8.41
N ASN A 659 -31.11 -0.41 -8.91
CA ASN A 659 -32.55 -0.57 -9.15
C ASN A 659 -33.28 -1.28 -7.98
N SER A 660 -32.56 -1.78 -6.96
CA SER A 660 -33.12 -2.38 -5.74
C SER A 660 -33.23 -1.37 -4.61
#